data_9af4faa0ab410d7ef7fb7df10afb38fc
#
_entry.id   9af4faa0ab410d7ef7fb7df10afb38fc
#
_cell.length_a   1.000
_cell.length_b   1.000
_cell.length_c   1.000
_cell.angle_alpha   90.00
_cell.angle_beta   90.00
_cell.angle_gamma   90.00
#
_symmetry.space_group_name_H-M   'P 1'
#
loop_
_entity.id
_entity.type
_entity.pdbx_description
1 polymer ?
#
loop_
_entity_poly.entity_id
_entity_poly.type
_entity_poly.pdbx_seq_one_letter_code
_entity_poly.pdbx_strand_id
1 'polypeptide(L)'
;MRQFVTTILFVFTLLFWGENIFAQERCETVQYMQQLRNQGKLPQSDAQFEQWLKQKRDLQKRMLQQQGETHRQQDEPYQIPVVVHVIHNGEPVGTGTNISDAQIFSQLDVINNDFKRLNTDASNTPAEFLPVAGSMDIEFVLAKSDPNGLCTNGIVRVQGSKSSWSRVPDDASLKSQSYWPSENYLNIWVTDLSGLSLGYAQFPVSNLEGLEEYQSGLAQTDGVVIDYEAFGSNDYGPFVLEPDYNKGRTTTHELGHFFGLRHIWGDETCGTDHVDDTPQQRSSTTSCPSHPQTSVCGQSIVKMFQNFMDYTDDVCMNLLTVGQIERMEFILNDPAVPRRMSLLTSPGLETPAICERIDVAVNRIDSPSPISCSTTAPLSITILNRSDVELNSITLSYQVNQSGQANVVLPVTPALPSGATRLINLASAVNLTTGLNNVFIEITEANGEADEDPSNSFINATVLVDQSEDYLPLRQRFDVLNWPTVSPLGGVEWELTPTNFGNSASVQAFNQGIVGEEVWLATPVLDFKNVSKASMFFDISYGWNQTEYDRFKIVASKDCGKTYPIILLNEDASQLQREVSFTSWQPANTGDWWLRRFENLNEFSGEEQIRFAFVFTNATGNNLYLDNIEFFLDDDPTPPEVEEPYAIYWKNNLEATVTFNLAERQTIGIYVVDVMGREFINTTATDILNQTFPIELGNAADGIYIMRIQVGDRFYASKFYLSR
;
A
#
# COMPACT_ATOMS: atom_id res chain seq x y z
N MET A 1 50.02 -42.88 -53.00
CA MET A 1 50.19 -42.34 -51.63
C MET A 1 50.29 -40.84 -51.69
N ARG A 2 49.18 -40.17 -51.63
CA ARG A 2 49.09 -38.73 -51.40
C ARG A 2 47.85 -38.46 -50.60
N GLN A 3 48.04 -37.98 -49.36
CA GLN A 3 47.00 -37.54 -48.49
C GLN A 3 46.43 -36.22 -49.00
N PHE A 4 45.11 -36.13 -49.14
CA PHE A 4 44.40 -34.85 -49.32
C PHE A 4 43.84 -34.47 -47.98
N VAL A 5 44.35 -33.35 -47.46
CA VAL A 5 43.80 -32.68 -46.29
C VAL A 5 42.73 -31.71 -46.81
N THR A 6 41.48 -31.95 -46.47
CA THR A 6 40.36 -31.05 -46.77
C THR A 6 40.08 -30.18 -45.53
N THR A 7 40.44 -28.91 -45.62
CA THR A 7 40.14 -27.90 -44.59
C THR A 7 38.69 -27.47 -44.78
N ILE A 8 37.82 -27.79 -43.81
CA ILE A 8 36.42 -27.27 -43.77
C ILE A 8 36.46 -25.96 -43.03
N LEU A 9 36.16 -24.88 -43.73
CA LEU A 9 35.98 -23.54 -43.18
C LEU A 9 34.56 -23.48 -42.59
N PHE A 10 34.47 -23.47 -41.25
CA PHE A 10 33.20 -23.15 -40.55
C PHE A 10 33.02 -21.65 -40.54
N VAL A 11 32.11 -21.14 -41.36
CA VAL A 11 31.60 -19.78 -41.29
C VAL A 11 30.56 -19.77 -40.17
N PHE A 12 30.92 -19.25 -39.00
CA PHE A 12 29.98 -18.91 -37.94
C PHE A 12 29.18 -17.67 -38.38
N THR A 13 28.00 -17.87 -38.92
CA THR A 13 26.99 -16.81 -38.99
C THR A 13 26.43 -16.62 -37.59
N LEU A 14 26.91 -15.61 -36.88
CA LEU A 14 26.26 -15.03 -35.70
C LEU A 14 24.92 -14.44 -36.16
N LEU A 15 23.87 -15.20 -36.04
CA LEU A 15 22.50 -14.70 -35.99
C LEU A 15 22.41 -13.90 -34.68
N PHE A 16 22.53 -12.59 -34.79
CA PHE A 16 22.02 -11.68 -33.76
C PHE A 16 20.48 -11.89 -33.72
N TRP A 17 20.04 -12.73 -32.83
CA TRP A 17 18.68 -12.62 -32.32
C TRP A 17 18.68 -11.32 -31.50
N GLY A 18 18.23 -10.25 -32.10
CA GLY A 18 17.77 -9.10 -31.34
C GLY A 18 16.63 -9.64 -30.49
N GLU A 19 16.88 -9.80 -29.19
CA GLU A 19 15.80 -9.82 -28.22
C GLU A 19 15.12 -8.47 -28.43
N ASN A 20 13.95 -8.50 -29.07
CA ASN A 20 12.99 -7.42 -28.91
C ASN A 20 12.65 -7.45 -27.41
N ILE A 21 13.28 -6.58 -26.63
CA ILE A 21 12.78 -6.17 -25.35
C ILE A 21 11.44 -5.53 -25.71
N PHE A 22 10.36 -6.31 -25.61
CA PHE A 22 9.02 -5.76 -25.64
C PHE A 22 8.95 -4.84 -24.44
N ALA A 23 8.97 -3.53 -24.72
CA ALA A 23 8.58 -2.56 -23.70
C ALA A 23 7.21 -2.98 -23.20
N GLN A 24 7.03 -3.03 -21.89
CA GLN A 24 5.77 -3.34 -21.24
C GLN A 24 4.69 -2.46 -21.87
N GLU A 25 3.67 -3.05 -22.48
CA GLU A 25 2.56 -2.30 -23.02
C GLU A 25 1.65 -1.93 -21.84
N ARG A 26 1.85 -0.73 -21.30
CA ARG A 26 1.12 -0.20 -20.16
C ARG A 26 -0.39 -0.22 -20.38
N CYS A 27 -0.85 0.20 -21.56
CA CYS A 27 -2.24 0.33 -21.93
C CYS A 27 -2.54 -0.48 -23.18
N GLU A 28 -3.62 -1.25 -23.15
CA GLU A 28 -4.06 -2.09 -24.28
C GLU A 28 -5.35 -1.57 -24.95
N THR A 29 -5.77 -0.34 -24.66
CA THR A 29 -7.00 0.26 -25.19
C THR A 29 -7.04 0.27 -26.74
N VAL A 30 -5.94 0.62 -27.41
CA VAL A 30 -5.88 0.66 -28.88
C VAL A 30 -6.11 -0.73 -29.48
N GLN A 31 -5.42 -1.74 -28.95
CA GLN A 31 -5.57 -3.13 -29.39
C GLN A 31 -6.96 -3.67 -29.08
N TYR A 32 -7.54 -3.31 -27.94
CA TYR A 32 -8.90 -3.67 -27.57
C TYR A 32 -9.93 -3.09 -28.57
N MET A 33 -9.83 -1.81 -28.88
CA MET A 33 -10.71 -1.16 -29.86
C MET A 33 -10.56 -1.77 -31.26
N GLN A 34 -9.35 -2.08 -31.69
CA GLN A 34 -9.10 -2.76 -32.95
C GLN A 34 -9.74 -4.15 -32.99
N GLN A 35 -9.70 -4.87 -31.88
CA GLN A 35 -10.36 -6.17 -31.77
C GLN A 35 -11.90 -6.05 -31.90
N LEU A 36 -12.52 -5.10 -31.20
CA LEU A 36 -13.96 -4.86 -31.33
C LEU A 36 -14.36 -4.58 -32.77
N ARG A 37 -13.52 -3.85 -33.53
CA ARG A 37 -13.72 -3.64 -34.98
C ARG A 37 -13.60 -4.93 -35.80
N ASN A 38 -12.58 -5.72 -35.54
CA ASN A 38 -12.34 -6.98 -36.22
C ASN A 38 -13.47 -8.00 -35.95
N GLN A 39 -14.11 -7.91 -34.79
CA GLN A 39 -15.29 -8.72 -34.45
C GLN A 39 -16.62 -8.15 -35.02
N GLY A 40 -16.57 -7.01 -35.70
CA GLY A 40 -17.76 -6.32 -36.20
C GLY A 40 -18.62 -5.67 -35.09
N LYS A 41 -18.12 -5.60 -33.87
CA LYS A 41 -18.83 -5.00 -32.74
C LYS A 41 -18.72 -3.47 -32.71
N LEU A 42 -17.72 -2.89 -33.35
CA LEU A 42 -17.49 -1.47 -33.49
C LEU A 42 -17.23 -1.14 -34.97
N PRO A 43 -18.24 -0.80 -35.74
CA PRO A 43 -18.09 -0.55 -37.20
C PRO A 43 -17.47 0.81 -37.49
N GLN A 44 -17.51 1.75 -36.53
CA GLN A 44 -16.95 3.09 -36.66
C GLN A 44 -15.41 3.06 -36.65
N SER A 45 -14.79 3.64 -37.70
CA SER A 45 -13.34 3.86 -37.69
C SER A 45 -12.95 5.05 -36.82
N ASP A 46 -11.69 5.09 -36.35
CA ASP A 46 -11.14 6.22 -35.62
C ASP A 46 -11.28 7.53 -36.40
N ALA A 47 -10.97 7.51 -37.70
CA ALA A 47 -11.08 8.67 -38.56
C ALA A 47 -12.52 9.20 -38.65
N GLN A 48 -13.52 8.33 -38.68
CA GLN A 48 -14.95 8.75 -38.69
C GLN A 48 -15.34 9.39 -37.36
N PHE A 49 -14.89 8.82 -36.24
CA PHE A 49 -15.14 9.38 -34.91
C PHE A 49 -14.49 10.75 -34.76
N GLU A 50 -13.20 10.90 -35.14
CA GLU A 50 -12.48 12.16 -35.05
C GLU A 50 -13.06 13.26 -35.95
N GLN A 51 -13.46 12.89 -37.16
CA GLN A 51 -14.12 13.83 -38.07
C GLN A 51 -15.45 14.31 -37.51
N TRP A 52 -16.25 13.42 -36.97
CA TRP A 52 -17.51 13.75 -36.30
C TRP A 52 -17.28 14.65 -35.09
N LEU A 53 -16.34 14.28 -34.20
CA LEU A 53 -16.03 15.04 -33.01
C LEU A 53 -15.58 16.47 -33.33
N LYS A 54 -14.68 16.59 -34.33
CA LYS A 54 -14.22 17.90 -34.80
C LYS A 54 -15.37 18.78 -35.30
N GLN A 55 -16.23 18.22 -36.14
CA GLN A 55 -17.39 18.98 -36.65
C GLN A 55 -18.31 19.45 -35.54
N LYS A 56 -18.55 18.64 -34.55
CA LYS A 56 -19.39 18.95 -33.41
C LYS A 56 -18.76 20.03 -32.50
N ARG A 57 -17.50 19.89 -32.17
CA ARG A 57 -16.74 20.90 -31.39
C ARG A 57 -16.69 22.25 -32.12
N ASP A 58 -16.45 22.26 -33.44
CA ASP A 58 -16.43 23.48 -34.24
C ASP A 58 -17.81 24.15 -34.27
N LEU A 59 -18.89 23.39 -34.29
CA LEU A 59 -20.24 23.90 -34.22
C LEU A 59 -20.52 24.53 -32.83
N GLN A 60 -20.19 23.82 -31.77
CA GLN A 60 -20.35 24.33 -30.40
C GLN A 60 -19.59 25.64 -30.19
N LYS A 61 -18.32 25.72 -30.62
CA LYS A 61 -17.50 26.94 -30.53
C LYS A 61 -18.15 28.11 -31.25
N ARG A 62 -18.75 27.88 -32.42
CA ARG A 62 -19.49 28.96 -33.15
C ARG A 62 -20.73 29.40 -32.39
N MET A 63 -21.47 28.47 -31.79
CA MET A 63 -22.69 28.80 -31.01
C MET A 63 -22.33 29.64 -29.76
N LEU A 64 -21.32 29.27 -29.01
CA LEU A 64 -20.82 30.02 -27.84
C LEU A 64 -20.35 31.42 -28.25
N GLN A 65 -19.60 31.55 -29.35
CA GLN A 65 -19.17 32.86 -29.86
C GLN A 65 -20.34 33.77 -30.26
N GLN A 66 -21.43 33.20 -30.82
CA GLN A 66 -22.64 33.96 -31.14
C GLN A 66 -23.40 34.43 -29.88
N GLN A 67 -23.27 33.72 -28.77
CA GLN A 67 -23.84 34.09 -27.47
C GLN A 67 -22.91 35.04 -26.68
N GLY A 68 -21.71 35.30 -27.15
CA GLY A 68 -20.72 36.14 -26.47
C GLY A 68 -19.97 35.40 -25.35
N GLU A 69 -20.10 34.09 -25.32
CA GLU A 69 -19.44 33.22 -24.35
C GLU A 69 -18.20 32.53 -24.97
N THR A 70 -17.17 32.34 -24.19
CA THR A 70 -15.94 31.63 -24.60
C THR A 70 -15.94 30.19 -24.13
N HIS A 71 -16.57 29.89 -23.02
CA HIS A 71 -16.72 28.57 -22.40
C HIS A 71 -18.15 28.40 -21.85
N ARG A 72 -18.58 27.15 -21.72
CA ARG A 72 -19.79 26.82 -20.98
C ARG A 72 -19.48 27.02 -19.49
N GLN A 73 -20.23 27.90 -18.82
CA GLN A 73 -20.08 28.06 -17.38
C GLN A 73 -20.69 26.86 -16.69
N GLN A 74 -19.91 26.18 -15.87
CA GLN A 74 -20.36 25.08 -15.01
C GLN A 74 -20.50 25.65 -13.61
N ASP A 75 -21.70 25.49 -13.04
CA ASP A 75 -22.01 26.00 -11.70
C ASP A 75 -21.68 24.98 -10.59
N GLU A 76 -21.61 23.68 -10.92
CA GLU A 76 -21.37 22.60 -10.00
C GLU A 76 -20.41 21.56 -10.64
N PRO A 77 -19.59 20.85 -9.85
CA PRO A 77 -18.70 19.79 -10.38
C PRO A 77 -19.48 18.68 -11.05
N TYR A 78 -18.93 18.08 -12.11
CA TYR A 78 -19.47 16.87 -12.69
C TYR A 78 -19.31 15.71 -11.69
N GLN A 79 -20.40 15.10 -11.25
CA GLN A 79 -20.34 13.89 -10.42
C GLN A 79 -20.54 12.66 -11.26
N ILE A 80 -19.64 11.69 -11.14
CA ILE A 80 -19.66 10.41 -11.86
C ILE A 80 -19.79 9.28 -10.85
N PRO A 81 -20.88 8.51 -10.87
CA PRO A 81 -21.05 7.36 -9.99
C PRO A 81 -20.19 6.20 -10.44
N VAL A 82 -19.29 5.78 -9.59
CA VAL A 82 -18.34 4.68 -9.81
C VAL A 82 -18.82 3.42 -9.10
N VAL A 83 -18.71 2.29 -9.78
CA VAL A 83 -18.75 0.97 -9.13
C VAL A 83 -17.44 0.24 -9.40
N VAL A 84 -16.81 -0.25 -8.33
CA VAL A 84 -15.58 -1.03 -8.41
C VAL A 84 -15.91 -2.51 -8.27
N HIS A 85 -15.69 -3.27 -9.33
CA HIS A 85 -15.87 -4.72 -9.37
C HIS A 85 -14.52 -5.39 -9.11
N VAL A 86 -14.31 -5.89 -7.89
CA VAL A 86 -13.12 -6.65 -7.52
C VAL A 86 -13.34 -8.11 -7.88
N ILE A 87 -12.69 -8.57 -8.95
CA ILE A 87 -12.78 -9.97 -9.42
C ILE A 87 -11.55 -10.71 -8.87
N HIS A 88 -11.75 -11.43 -7.76
CA HIS A 88 -10.69 -12.00 -6.94
C HIS A 88 -10.59 -13.53 -7.05
N ASN A 89 -9.47 -14.10 -6.58
CA ASN A 89 -9.19 -15.54 -6.65
C ASN A 89 -9.66 -16.34 -5.43
N GLY A 90 -10.42 -15.72 -4.52
CA GLY A 90 -10.95 -16.34 -3.31
C GLY A 90 -10.16 -16.01 -2.05
N GLU A 91 -9.16 -15.13 -2.14
CA GLU A 91 -8.37 -14.65 -1.00
C GLU A 91 -9.22 -13.79 -0.04
N PRO A 92 -8.82 -13.67 1.22
CA PRO A 92 -9.41 -12.68 2.13
C PRO A 92 -9.27 -11.24 1.61
N VAL A 93 -10.19 -10.36 2.01
CA VAL A 93 -10.12 -8.92 1.67
C VAL A 93 -8.81 -8.32 2.17
N GLY A 94 -8.14 -7.55 1.32
CA GLY A 94 -6.83 -6.95 1.58
C GLY A 94 -5.65 -7.84 1.20
N THR A 95 -5.89 -8.97 0.54
CA THR A 95 -4.83 -9.90 0.12
C THR A 95 -4.94 -10.20 -1.37
N GLY A 96 -3.82 -10.11 -2.10
CA GLY A 96 -3.74 -10.43 -3.52
C GLY A 96 -4.78 -9.67 -4.35
N THR A 97 -5.48 -10.39 -5.22
CA THR A 97 -6.49 -9.78 -6.12
C THR A 97 -7.74 -9.27 -5.39
N ASN A 98 -7.97 -9.69 -4.13
CA ASN A 98 -9.06 -9.19 -3.30
C ASN A 98 -8.62 -7.95 -2.51
N ILE A 99 -8.29 -6.89 -3.22
CA ILE A 99 -7.75 -5.65 -2.68
C ILE A 99 -8.62 -5.04 -1.58
N SER A 100 -8.01 -4.29 -0.66
CA SER A 100 -8.73 -3.66 0.46
C SER A 100 -9.58 -2.46 0.01
N ASP A 101 -10.60 -2.10 0.81
CA ASP A 101 -11.36 -0.87 0.58
C ASP A 101 -10.47 0.37 0.68
N ALA A 102 -9.47 0.36 1.57
CA ALA A 102 -8.50 1.44 1.69
C ALA A 102 -7.72 1.67 0.38
N GLN A 103 -7.34 0.59 -0.32
CA GLN A 103 -6.71 0.67 -1.64
C GLN A 103 -7.66 1.26 -2.67
N ILE A 104 -8.94 0.88 -2.65
CA ILE A 104 -9.98 1.44 -3.53
C ILE A 104 -10.16 2.94 -3.26
N PHE A 105 -10.27 3.34 -2.00
CA PHE A 105 -10.40 4.76 -1.65
C PHE A 105 -9.18 5.58 -2.08
N SER A 106 -7.98 5.03 -1.91
CA SER A 106 -6.76 5.69 -2.37
C SER A 106 -6.77 5.95 -3.89
N GLN A 107 -7.32 5.02 -4.67
CA GLN A 107 -7.47 5.21 -6.12
C GLN A 107 -8.46 6.32 -6.47
N LEU A 108 -9.57 6.41 -5.75
CA LEU A 108 -10.55 7.50 -5.94
C LEU A 108 -9.94 8.86 -5.61
N ASP A 109 -9.16 8.96 -4.53
CA ASP A 109 -8.43 10.18 -4.18
C ASP A 109 -7.46 10.59 -5.30
N VAL A 110 -6.73 9.63 -5.88
CA VAL A 110 -5.82 9.90 -6.99
C VAL A 110 -6.56 10.47 -8.20
N ILE A 111 -7.57 9.78 -8.72
CA ILE A 111 -8.25 10.25 -9.94
C ILE A 111 -8.95 11.60 -9.72
N ASN A 112 -9.52 11.83 -8.54
CA ASN A 112 -10.12 13.12 -8.19
C ASN A 112 -9.08 14.24 -8.13
N ASN A 113 -7.90 13.98 -7.57
CA ASN A 113 -6.82 14.96 -7.51
C ASN A 113 -6.19 15.20 -8.89
N ASP A 114 -5.99 14.16 -9.70
CA ASP A 114 -5.37 14.26 -11.01
C ASP A 114 -6.20 15.08 -11.99
N PHE A 115 -7.49 14.76 -12.11
CA PHE A 115 -8.39 15.49 -13.01
C PHE A 115 -8.60 16.95 -12.58
N LYS A 116 -8.66 17.19 -11.28
CA LYS A 116 -8.76 18.57 -10.71
C LYS A 116 -7.41 19.28 -10.65
N ARG A 117 -6.31 18.64 -11.06
CA ARG A 117 -4.93 19.15 -10.95
C ARG A 117 -4.58 19.56 -9.50
N LEU A 118 -5.05 18.80 -8.52
CA LEU A 118 -4.73 18.95 -7.09
C LEU A 118 -3.66 17.96 -6.62
N ASN A 119 -3.14 17.15 -7.52
CA ASN A 119 -2.05 16.22 -7.28
C ASN A 119 -0.81 16.97 -6.78
N THR A 120 -0.14 16.46 -5.76
CA THR A 120 0.99 17.12 -5.07
C THR A 120 2.16 17.41 -6.02
N ASP A 121 2.34 16.56 -7.04
CA ASP A 121 3.38 16.67 -8.07
C ASP A 121 2.99 17.56 -9.27
N ALA A 122 1.82 18.21 -9.26
CA ALA A 122 1.46 19.23 -10.25
C ALA A 122 2.48 20.38 -10.30
N SER A 123 3.19 20.64 -9.20
CA SER A 123 4.28 21.63 -9.14
C SER A 123 5.51 21.22 -9.95
N ASN A 124 5.67 19.94 -10.30
CA ASN A 124 6.77 19.40 -11.10
C ASN A 124 6.53 19.56 -12.62
N THR A 125 5.39 20.09 -13.03
CA THR A 125 5.11 20.39 -14.45
C THR A 125 6.15 21.38 -14.99
N PRO A 126 6.85 21.05 -16.11
CA PRO A 126 7.84 21.94 -16.71
C PRO A 126 7.24 23.31 -17.07
N ALA A 127 8.03 24.37 -16.90
CA ALA A 127 7.56 25.75 -17.05
C ALA A 127 6.93 26.05 -18.43
N GLU A 128 7.42 25.40 -19.49
CA GLU A 128 6.89 25.53 -20.85
C GLU A 128 5.50 24.93 -21.02
N PHE A 129 5.11 23.95 -20.18
CA PHE A 129 3.79 23.30 -20.24
C PHE A 129 2.77 23.89 -19.24
N LEU A 130 3.23 24.70 -18.28
CA LEU A 130 2.32 25.37 -17.33
C LEU A 130 1.19 26.19 -18.00
N PRO A 131 1.46 26.93 -19.12
CA PRO A 131 0.41 27.70 -19.78
C PRO A 131 -0.73 26.87 -20.38
N VAL A 132 -0.50 25.60 -20.65
CA VAL A 132 -1.47 24.67 -21.24
C VAL A 132 -1.94 23.60 -20.27
N ALA A 133 -1.44 23.59 -19.04
CA ALA A 133 -1.86 22.62 -18.02
C ALA A 133 -3.30 22.91 -17.58
N GLY A 134 -4.19 21.92 -17.76
CA GLY A 134 -5.63 22.02 -17.52
C GLY A 134 -6.07 21.36 -16.21
N SER A 135 -7.28 21.70 -15.79
CA SER A 135 -8.01 21.05 -14.71
C SER A 135 -9.46 20.87 -15.10
N MET A 136 -10.08 19.78 -14.69
CA MET A 136 -11.49 19.48 -14.91
C MET A 136 -12.19 19.41 -13.56
N ASP A 137 -13.27 20.17 -13.39
CA ASP A 137 -14.05 20.10 -12.15
C ASP A 137 -15.00 18.89 -12.18
N ILE A 138 -14.41 17.73 -11.96
CA ILE A 138 -15.06 16.41 -11.95
C ILE A 138 -14.81 15.70 -10.63
N GLU A 139 -15.78 14.94 -10.17
CA GLU A 139 -15.71 14.15 -8.96
C GLU A 139 -16.19 12.72 -9.22
N PHE A 140 -15.32 11.76 -9.03
CA PHE A 140 -15.63 10.34 -9.06
C PHE A 140 -16.07 9.90 -7.67
N VAL A 141 -17.32 9.47 -7.55
CA VAL A 141 -17.95 9.13 -6.27
C VAL A 141 -18.42 7.69 -6.34
N LEU A 142 -18.14 6.88 -5.31
CA LEU A 142 -18.74 5.55 -5.24
C LEU A 142 -20.25 5.65 -5.29
N ALA A 143 -20.89 4.76 -6.06
CA ALA A 143 -22.32 4.71 -6.20
C ALA A 143 -22.99 4.52 -4.83
N LYS A 144 -24.07 5.25 -4.57
CA LYS A 144 -24.85 5.22 -3.33
C LYS A 144 -26.08 4.32 -3.44
N SER A 145 -26.55 4.08 -4.67
CA SER A 145 -27.61 3.11 -4.95
C SER A 145 -27.18 2.14 -6.04
N ASP A 146 -27.56 0.88 -5.89
CA ASP A 146 -27.34 -0.19 -6.86
C ASP A 146 -28.36 -0.15 -8.02
N PRO A 147 -28.25 -0.99 -9.07
CA PRO A 147 -29.21 -1.03 -10.17
C PRO A 147 -30.67 -1.35 -9.78
N ASN A 148 -30.90 -1.88 -8.59
CA ASN A 148 -32.25 -2.17 -8.05
C ASN A 148 -32.78 -1.04 -7.18
N GLY A 149 -32.01 0.04 -6.99
CA GLY A 149 -32.34 1.17 -6.13
C GLY A 149 -32.13 0.87 -4.63
N LEU A 150 -31.34 -0.16 -4.32
CA LEU A 150 -30.92 -0.47 -2.95
C LEU A 150 -29.61 0.25 -2.63
N CYS A 151 -29.37 0.47 -1.37
CA CYS A 151 -28.15 1.09 -0.91
C CYS A 151 -26.92 0.24 -1.21
N THR A 152 -25.81 0.90 -1.50
CA THR A 152 -24.55 0.26 -1.79
C THR A 152 -23.39 1.16 -1.37
N ASN A 153 -22.24 0.56 -1.11
CA ASN A 153 -20.98 1.28 -0.98
C ASN A 153 -20.21 1.41 -2.31
N GLY A 154 -20.82 0.98 -3.43
CA GLY A 154 -20.20 1.04 -4.76
C GLY A 154 -19.06 0.04 -4.98
N ILE A 155 -18.84 -0.92 -4.07
CA ILE A 155 -17.80 -1.96 -4.18
C ILE A 155 -18.48 -3.32 -4.28
N VAL A 156 -18.22 -4.05 -5.36
CA VAL A 156 -18.76 -5.39 -5.60
C VAL A 156 -17.59 -6.38 -5.67
N ARG A 157 -17.61 -7.40 -4.82
CA ARG A 157 -16.57 -8.44 -4.76
C ARG A 157 -17.12 -9.75 -5.28
N VAL A 158 -16.43 -10.33 -6.26
CA VAL A 158 -16.85 -11.59 -6.88
C VAL A 158 -15.65 -12.49 -7.09
N GLN A 159 -15.77 -13.73 -6.62
CA GLN A 159 -14.75 -14.72 -6.94
C GLN A 159 -14.81 -15.05 -8.43
N GLY A 160 -13.72 -14.78 -9.14
CA GLY A 160 -13.60 -15.02 -10.56
C GLY A 160 -13.57 -16.49 -10.92
N SER A 161 -14.01 -16.81 -12.13
CA SER A 161 -13.93 -18.17 -12.66
C SER A 161 -12.53 -18.56 -13.15
N LYS A 162 -11.58 -17.62 -13.15
CA LYS A 162 -10.16 -17.79 -13.52
C LYS A 162 -9.28 -16.99 -12.56
N SER A 163 -8.05 -17.44 -12.38
CA SER A 163 -7.06 -16.74 -11.54
C SER A 163 -6.40 -15.55 -12.23
N SER A 164 -6.40 -15.49 -13.55
CA SER A 164 -5.83 -14.40 -14.35
C SER A 164 -6.59 -14.25 -15.65
N TRP A 165 -6.71 -13.04 -16.13
CA TRP A 165 -7.56 -12.70 -17.28
C TRP A 165 -6.74 -12.06 -18.39
N SER A 166 -6.97 -12.55 -19.62
CA SER A 166 -6.39 -11.92 -20.80
C SER A 166 -7.40 -10.96 -21.40
N ARG A 167 -6.97 -9.75 -21.79
CA ARG A 167 -7.82 -8.81 -22.51
C ARG A 167 -8.57 -9.47 -23.66
N VAL A 168 -7.87 -10.30 -24.42
CA VAL A 168 -8.40 -11.13 -25.50
C VAL A 168 -7.98 -12.57 -25.26
N PRO A 169 -8.87 -13.53 -25.13
CA PRO A 169 -10.31 -13.50 -25.46
C PRO A 169 -11.25 -13.28 -24.25
N ASP A 170 -10.77 -12.85 -23.10
CA ASP A 170 -11.52 -12.95 -21.84
C ASP A 170 -12.39 -11.73 -21.51
N ASP A 171 -12.28 -10.59 -22.21
CA ASP A 171 -12.96 -9.33 -21.86
C ASP A 171 -14.46 -9.49 -21.53
N ALA A 172 -15.21 -10.10 -22.43
CA ALA A 172 -16.64 -10.30 -22.20
C ALA A 172 -16.91 -11.27 -21.03
N SER A 173 -16.07 -12.28 -20.85
CA SER A 173 -16.20 -13.25 -19.76
C SER A 173 -15.83 -12.63 -18.41
N LEU A 174 -14.79 -11.81 -18.35
CA LEU A 174 -14.38 -11.04 -17.16
C LEU A 174 -15.52 -10.12 -16.75
N LYS A 175 -15.94 -9.24 -17.63
CA LYS A 175 -16.94 -8.20 -17.34
C LYS A 175 -18.32 -8.78 -17.03
N SER A 176 -18.65 -9.98 -17.54
CA SER A 176 -19.87 -10.68 -17.18
C SER A 176 -19.87 -11.32 -15.79
N GLN A 177 -18.72 -11.41 -15.10
CA GLN A 177 -18.68 -11.89 -13.71
C GLN A 177 -19.43 -10.93 -12.79
N SER A 178 -19.35 -9.62 -13.07
CA SER A 178 -20.07 -8.57 -12.37
C SER A 178 -20.18 -7.36 -13.27
N TYR A 179 -21.41 -6.83 -13.44
CA TYR A 179 -21.69 -5.70 -14.33
C TYR A 179 -22.87 -4.89 -13.79
N TRP A 180 -22.74 -3.57 -13.84
CA TRP A 180 -23.83 -2.63 -13.59
C TRP A 180 -24.11 -1.80 -14.85
N PRO A 181 -25.38 -1.36 -15.10
CA PRO A 181 -25.75 -0.65 -16.33
C PRO A 181 -24.86 0.56 -16.61
N SER A 182 -24.10 0.53 -17.69
CA SER A 182 -23.14 1.61 -18.04
C SER A 182 -23.79 2.94 -18.40
N GLU A 183 -25.10 2.96 -18.55
CA GLU A 183 -25.91 4.18 -18.65
C GLU A 183 -25.96 4.95 -17.33
N ASN A 184 -25.79 4.23 -16.19
CA ASN A 184 -25.91 4.81 -14.86
C ASN A 184 -24.61 4.74 -14.05
N TYR A 185 -23.65 3.92 -14.43
CA TYR A 185 -22.44 3.68 -13.64
C TYR A 185 -21.18 3.62 -14.49
N LEU A 186 -20.14 4.26 -14.04
CA LEU A 186 -18.78 3.97 -14.49
C LEU A 186 -18.32 2.67 -13.84
N ASN A 187 -18.26 1.59 -14.64
CA ASN A 187 -17.75 0.30 -14.18
C ASN A 187 -16.22 0.30 -14.21
N ILE A 188 -15.59 -0.03 -13.10
CA ILE A 188 -14.14 -0.27 -12.98
C ILE A 188 -13.96 -1.70 -12.50
N TRP A 189 -13.38 -2.57 -13.34
CA TRP A 189 -13.02 -3.93 -12.97
C TRP A 189 -11.57 -3.97 -12.52
N VAL A 190 -11.32 -4.56 -11.37
CA VAL A 190 -9.98 -4.75 -10.80
C VAL A 190 -9.73 -6.24 -10.65
N THR A 191 -8.64 -6.74 -11.24
CA THR A 191 -8.34 -8.16 -11.30
C THR A 191 -6.87 -8.38 -11.68
N ASP A 192 -6.40 -9.63 -11.66
CA ASP A 192 -5.10 -10.02 -12.22
C ASP A 192 -5.21 -10.06 -13.76
N LEU A 193 -4.44 -9.20 -14.44
CA LEU A 193 -4.32 -9.18 -15.90
C LEU A 193 -3.10 -9.98 -16.33
N SER A 194 -3.31 -10.97 -17.20
CA SER A 194 -2.22 -11.79 -17.70
C SER A 194 -1.26 -11.01 -18.59
N GLY A 195 0.02 -11.28 -18.47
CA GLY A 195 1.05 -10.64 -19.29
C GLY A 195 1.61 -9.38 -18.62
N LEU A 196 1.85 -8.34 -19.41
CA LEU A 196 2.43 -7.08 -18.97
C LEU A 196 1.42 -5.91 -19.05
N SER A 197 0.14 -6.22 -19.18
CA SER A 197 -0.93 -5.23 -19.29
C SER A 197 -1.29 -4.68 -17.91
N LEU A 198 -1.29 -3.37 -17.75
CA LEU A 198 -1.73 -2.70 -16.53
C LEU A 198 -3.20 -2.28 -16.57
N GLY A 199 -3.76 -2.10 -17.76
CA GLY A 199 -5.16 -1.73 -17.93
C GLY A 199 -5.59 -1.52 -19.37
N TYR A 200 -6.90 -1.34 -19.54
CA TYR A 200 -7.52 -0.92 -20.80
C TYR A 200 -8.91 -0.34 -20.54
N ALA A 201 -9.36 0.50 -21.48
CA ALA A 201 -10.67 1.14 -21.44
C ALA A 201 -11.49 0.87 -22.70
N GLN A 202 -12.80 0.95 -22.58
CA GLN A 202 -13.66 1.09 -23.74
C GLN A 202 -13.81 2.56 -24.10
N PHE A 203 -13.40 2.88 -25.33
CA PHE A 203 -13.51 4.23 -25.88
C PHE A 203 -14.99 4.63 -26.08
N PRO A 204 -15.34 5.94 -26.04
CA PRO A 204 -16.71 6.39 -26.24
C PRO A 204 -17.26 5.95 -27.59
N VAL A 205 -18.51 5.52 -27.59
CA VAL A 205 -19.25 5.17 -28.83
C VAL A 205 -20.31 6.23 -29.08
N SER A 206 -20.25 6.88 -30.23
CA SER A 206 -21.24 7.86 -30.63
C SER A 206 -22.44 7.18 -31.32
N ASN A 207 -23.63 7.79 -31.21
CA ASN A 207 -24.84 7.37 -31.91
C ASN A 207 -24.90 7.96 -33.32
N LEU A 208 -23.84 7.77 -34.11
CA LEU A 208 -23.88 8.14 -35.51
C LEU A 208 -25.00 7.39 -36.25
N GLU A 209 -25.69 8.09 -37.17
CA GLU A 209 -26.74 7.51 -37.99
C GLU A 209 -26.26 6.22 -38.72
N GLY A 210 -27.01 5.14 -38.52
CA GLY A 210 -26.66 3.82 -39.03
C GLY A 210 -25.80 2.95 -38.11
N LEU A 211 -25.50 3.40 -36.90
CA LEU A 211 -24.71 2.65 -35.90
C LEU A 211 -25.50 2.31 -34.62
N GLU A 212 -26.79 2.56 -34.59
CA GLU A 212 -27.65 2.41 -33.40
C GLU A 212 -27.70 0.96 -32.89
N GLU A 213 -27.64 -0.04 -33.80
CA GLU A 213 -27.66 -1.45 -33.43
C GLU A 213 -26.42 -1.89 -32.63
N TYR A 214 -25.31 -1.19 -32.78
CA TYR A 214 -24.04 -1.56 -32.14
C TYR A 214 -23.89 -1.02 -30.72
N GLN A 215 -24.69 -0.04 -30.33
CA GLN A 215 -24.60 0.57 -28.99
C GLN A 215 -24.98 -0.38 -27.86
N SER A 216 -26.03 -1.18 -28.06
CA SER A 216 -26.52 -2.11 -27.04
C SER A 216 -25.53 -3.26 -26.79
N GLY A 217 -24.82 -3.73 -27.81
CA GLY A 217 -23.85 -4.82 -27.68
C GLY A 217 -22.55 -4.44 -26.97
N LEU A 218 -22.24 -3.13 -26.86
CA LEU A 218 -21.07 -2.61 -26.17
C LEU A 218 -21.38 -2.07 -24.79
N ALA A 219 -22.65 -1.97 -24.39
CA ALA A 219 -23.05 -1.47 -23.08
C ALA A 219 -22.49 -2.35 -21.95
N GLN A 220 -22.57 -3.66 -22.09
CA GLN A 220 -22.14 -4.63 -21.08
C GLN A 220 -20.62 -4.71 -20.88
N THR A 221 -19.83 -4.11 -21.77
CA THR A 221 -18.38 -4.08 -21.68
C THR A 221 -17.84 -2.68 -21.47
N ASP A 222 -18.72 -1.67 -21.30
CA ASP A 222 -18.35 -0.27 -21.18
C ASP A 222 -17.82 0.08 -19.77
N GLY A 223 -16.59 0.54 -19.72
CA GLY A 223 -15.86 0.88 -18.50
C GLY A 223 -14.36 0.68 -18.68
N VAL A 224 -13.66 0.56 -17.57
CA VAL A 224 -12.21 0.36 -17.53
C VAL A 224 -11.85 -0.92 -16.76
N VAL A 225 -10.77 -1.57 -17.16
CA VAL A 225 -10.20 -2.73 -16.45
C VAL A 225 -8.79 -2.37 -16.04
N ILE A 226 -8.47 -2.61 -14.78
CA ILE A 226 -7.16 -2.26 -14.22
C ILE A 226 -6.59 -3.51 -13.53
N ASP A 227 -5.29 -3.73 -13.69
CA ASP A 227 -4.57 -4.73 -12.92
C ASP A 227 -4.56 -4.34 -11.44
N TYR A 228 -4.74 -5.32 -10.54
CA TYR A 228 -4.84 -5.05 -9.11
C TYR A 228 -3.55 -4.47 -8.51
N GLU A 229 -2.39 -4.74 -9.11
CA GLU A 229 -1.08 -4.18 -8.73
C GLU A 229 -0.81 -2.78 -9.31
N ALA A 230 -1.71 -2.26 -10.15
CA ALA A 230 -1.67 -0.90 -10.68
C ALA A 230 -2.88 -0.04 -10.25
N PHE A 231 -3.69 -0.55 -9.31
CA PHE A 231 -4.88 0.12 -8.80
C PHE A 231 -4.69 0.54 -7.33
N GLY A 232 -4.72 1.82 -7.07
CA GLY A 232 -4.45 2.41 -5.75
C GLY A 232 -3.14 3.19 -5.73
N SER A 233 -2.77 3.76 -4.58
CA SER A 233 -1.56 4.57 -4.47
C SER A 233 -0.87 4.41 -3.13
N ASN A 234 0.45 4.16 -3.19
CA ASN A 234 1.32 4.10 -2.00
C ASN A 234 1.56 5.47 -1.35
N ASP A 235 1.11 6.57 -1.96
CA ASP A 235 1.07 7.87 -1.29
C ASP A 235 0.00 7.92 -0.17
N TYR A 236 -0.97 6.99 -0.16
CA TYR A 236 -2.08 6.92 0.81
C TYR A 236 -2.02 5.69 1.73
N GLY A 237 -1.23 4.69 1.41
CA GLY A 237 -1.11 3.48 2.24
C GLY A 237 -0.10 2.49 1.67
N PRO A 238 0.38 1.55 2.48
CA PRO A 238 1.37 0.55 2.07
C PRO A 238 0.69 -0.60 1.32
N PHE A 239 0.26 -0.36 0.09
CA PHE A 239 -0.34 -1.40 -0.76
C PHE A 239 0.73 -2.14 -1.57
N VAL A 240 0.48 -3.41 -1.88
CA VAL A 240 1.34 -4.20 -2.77
C VAL A 240 1.04 -3.80 -4.21
N LEU A 241 1.87 -2.94 -4.77
CA LEU A 241 1.72 -2.38 -6.12
C LEU A 241 3.01 -2.55 -6.93
N GLU A 242 2.89 -2.58 -8.25
CA GLU A 242 4.04 -2.55 -9.15
C GLU A 242 4.87 -1.27 -8.93
N PRO A 243 6.19 -1.37 -8.68
CA PRO A 243 7.01 -0.24 -8.23
C PRO A 243 6.96 1.01 -9.12
N ASP A 244 6.89 0.81 -10.44
CA ASP A 244 6.86 1.91 -11.41
C ASP A 244 5.45 2.48 -11.63
N TYR A 245 4.40 1.78 -11.12
CA TYR A 245 2.98 2.10 -11.32
C TYR A 245 2.19 2.17 -10.01
N ASN A 246 2.82 2.66 -8.96
CA ASN A 246 2.32 2.64 -7.59
C ASN A 246 1.65 3.93 -7.11
N LYS A 247 1.34 4.87 -8.01
CA LYS A 247 0.64 6.13 -7.69
C LYS A 247 -0.77 6.22 -8.27
N GLY A 248 -1.30 5.11 -8.82
CA GLY A 248 -2.65 5.03 -9.37
C GLY A 248 -2.88 5.74 -10.70
N ARG A 249 -1.79 6.11 -11.41
CA ARG A 249 -1.88 6.86 -12.67
C ARG A 249 -2.35 6.00 -13.85
N THR A 250 -2.27 4.69 -13.73
CA THR A 250 -2.86 3.78 -14.72
C THR A 250 -4.37 4.00 -14.82
N THR A 251 -5.08 4.12 -13.70
CA THR A 251 -6.53 4.40 -13.73
C THR A 251 -6.82 5.79 -14.30
N THR A 252 -6.03 6.81 -13.98
CA THR A 252 -6.15 8.16 -14.57
C THR A 252 -5.98 8.12 -16.09
N HIS A 253 -5.03 7.35 -16.59
CA HIS A 253 -4.77 7.14 -18.01
C HIS A 253 -5.96 6.47 -18.71
N GLU A 254 -6.45 5.36 -18.17
CA GLU A 254 -7.57 4.61 -18.75
C GLU A 254 -8.89 5.41 -18.72
N LEU A 255 -9.09 6.22 -17.68
CA LEU A 255 -10.22 7.15 -17.66
C LEU A 255 -10.08 8.26 -18.70
N GLY A 256 -8.87 8.70 -19.03
CA GLY A 256 -8.63 9.56 -20.19
C GLY A 256 -9.19 8.94 -21.47
N HIS A 257 -8.91 7.66 -21.73
CA HIS A 257 -9.46 6.91 -22.85
C HIS A 257 -10.98 6.73 -22.75
N PHE A 258 -11.50 6.43 -21.58
CA PHE A 258 -12.94 6.32 -21.34
C PHE A 258 -13.67 7.62 -21.68
N PHE A 259 -13.06 8.79 -21.47
CA PHE A 259 -13.57 10.09 -21.89
C PHE A 259 -13.07 10.55 -23.26
N GLY A 260 -12.48 9.66 -24.05
CA GLY A 260 -12.17 9.91 -25.47
C GLY A 260 -10.83 10.52 -25.78
N LEU A 261 -9.87 10.58 -24.83
CA LEU A 261 -8.51 10.96 -25.11
C LEU A 261 -7.75 9.85 -25.84
N ARG A 262 -6.84 10.23 -26.71
CA ARG A 262 -5.87 9.34 -27.34
C ARG A 262 -4.51 9.50 -26.69
N HIS A 263 -3.64 8.54 -26.94
CA HIS A 263 -2.25 8.70 -26.54
C HIS A 263 -1.63 9.94 -27.21
N ILE A 264 -0.81 10.66 -26.48
CA ILE A 264 -0.24 11.94 -26.91
C ILE A 264 0.63 11.85 -28.19
N TRP A 265 1.10 10.65 -28.59
CA TRP A 265 1.82 10.43 -29.84
C TRP A 265 0.91 9.96 -30.99
N GLY A 266 -0.40 9.81 -30.76
CA GLY A 266 -1.39 9.43 -31.76
C GLY A 266 -1.30 7.99 -32.28
N ASP A 267 -0.67 7.08 -31.52
CA ASP A 267 -0.55 5.63 -31.78
C ASP A 267 0.18 5.26 -33.09
N GLU A 268 0.88 6.21 -33.67
CA GLU A 268 1.73 6.02 -34.86
C GLU A 268 2.93 6.94 -34.85
N THR A 269 3.91 6.69 -35.72
CA THR A 269 5.09 7.56 -35.80
C THR A 269 4.71 8.98 -36.21
N CYS A 270 4.87 9.94 -35.30
CA CYS A 270 4.44 11.33 -35.48
C CYS A 270 2.93 11.45 -35.76
N GLY A 271 2.11 10.64 -35.12
CA GLY A 271 0.67 10.71 -35.17
C GLY A 271 0.07 11.96 -34.53
N THR A 272 -1.22 12.01 -34.43
CA THR A 272 -1.95 13.09 -33.75
C THR A 272 -2.96 12.52 -32.77
N ASP A 273 -3.01 13.08 -31.58
CA ASP A 273 -4.03 12.82 -30.58
C ASP A 273 -5.30 13.69 -30.78
N HIS A 274 -5.30 14.53 -31.81
CA HIS A 274 -6.37 15.47 -32.17
C HIS A 274 -6.61 16.54 -31.08
N VAL A 275 -5.56 16.91 -30.37
CA VAL A 275 -5.53 18.01 -29.39
C VAL A 275 -4.44 19.00 -29.78
N ASP A 276 -4.81 20.29 -29.85
CA ASP A 276 -3.94 21.31 -30.47
C ASP A 276 -2.81 21.80 -29.54
N ASP A 277 -2.95 21.65 -28.23
CA ASP A 277 -2.00 22.12 -27.21
C ASP A 277 -1.07 21.02 -26.67
N THR A 278 -1.15 19.82 -27.22
CA THR A 278 -0.20 18.74 -27.01
C THR A 278 0.87 18.76 -28.11
N PRO A 279 2.17 18.61 -27.78
CA PRO A 279 3.22 18.57 -28.79
C PRO A 279 3.20 17.24 -29.55
N GLN A 280 3.24 17.28 -30.89
CA GLN A 280 3.31 16.09 -31.72
C GLN A 280 4.57 15.27 -31.43
N GLN A 281 4.44 14.05 -30.95
CA GLN A 281 5.54 13.18 -30.56
C GLN A 281 5.74 12.04 -31.55
N ARG A 282 6.99 11.58 -31.70
CA ARG A 282 7.31 10.48 -32.62
C ARG A 282 6.81 9.13 -32.10
N SER A 283 6.83 8.95 -30.81
CA SER A 283 6.47 7.71 -30.12
C SER A 283 6.20 7.99 -28.65
N SER A 284 5.65 7.03 -27.91
CA SER A 284 5.59 7.05 -26.45
C SER A 284 6.94 7.30 -25.78
N THR A 285 6.89 7.62 -24.52
CA THR A 285 8.05 7.66 -23.61
C THR A 285 7.82 6.62 -22.52
N THR A 286 8.85 5.85 -22.20
CA THR A 286 8.82 4.84 -21.12
C THR A 286 9.81 5.23 -20.03
N SER A 287 9.65 4.63 -18.85
CA SER A 287 10.41 4.97 -17.65
C SER A 287 10.25 6.46 -17.26
N CYS A 288 11.12 6.98 -16.40
CA CYS A 288 11.08 8.37 -15.96
C CYS A 288 12.34 9.14 -16.41
N PRO A 289 12.41 9.61 -17.68
CA PRO A 289 13.60 10.29 -18.17
C PRO A 289 13.69 11.73 -17.65
N SER A 290 14.90 12.26 -17.55
CA SER A 290 15.12 13.67 -17.21
C SER A 290 14.55 14.60 -18.28
N HIS A 291 13.86 15.66 -17.85
CA HIS A 291 13.40 16.74 -18.73
C HIS A 291 14.56 17.72 -19.06
N PRO A 292 14.68 18.29 -20.30
CA PRO A 292 13.77 18.06 -21.44
C PRO A 292 14.14 16.82 -22.28
N GLN A 293 13.13 16.10 -22.76
CA GLN A 293 13.29 15.13 -23.83
C GLN A 293 12.82 15.74 -25.15
N THR A 294 13.49 15.41 -26.24
CA THR A 294 13.13 15.95 -27.55
C THR A 294 12.68 14.88 -28.53
N SER A 295 11.77 15.24 -29.41
CA SER A 295 11.24 14.42 -30.49
C SER A 295 11.35 15.16 -31.81
N VAL A 296 11.47 14.43 -32.92
CA VAL A 296 11.54 15.01 -34.27
C VAL A 296 10.39 14.51 -35.11
N CYS A 297 9.45 15.43 -35.42
CA CYS A 297 8.32 15.24 -36.32
C CYS A 297 8.28 16.42 -37.28
N GLY A 298 9.22 16.42 -38.27
CA GLY A 298 9.47 17.58 -39.14
C GLY A 298 10.39 18.61 -38.52
N GLN A 299 10.10 19.06 -37.30
CA GLN A 299 10.95 19.91 -36.49
C GLN A 299 11.23 19.25 -35.12
N SER A 300 12.27 19.71 -34.43
CA SER A 300 12.59 19.28 -33.09
C SER A 300 11.63 19.96 -32.10
N ILE A 301 10.98 19.22 -31.27
CA ILE A 301 10.07 19.70 -30.22
C ILE A 301 10.41 19.05 -28.87
N VAL A 302 10.05 19.67 -27.76
CA VAL A 302 10.15 19.08 -26.44
C VAL A 302 8.93 18.17 -26.23
N LYS A 303 9.15 16.93 -25.79
CA LYS A 303 8.11 15.97 -25.46
C LYS A 303 7.43 16.35 -24.15
N MET A 304 6.11 16.19 -24.10
CA MET A 304 5.31 16.37 -22.89
C MET A 304 5.09 14.99 -22.22
N PHE A 305 6.18 14.30 -21.89
CA PHE A 305 6.13 12.95 -21.34
C PHE A 305 5.54 12.89 -19.91
N GLN A 306 5.32 14.05 -19.27
CA GLN A 306 4.63 14.17 -17.98
C GLN A 306 3.09 14.12 -18.13
N ASN A 307 2.58 14.05 -19.34
CA ASN A 307 1.16 13.96 -19.61
C ASN A 307 0.63 12.58 -19.23
N PHE A 308 -0.52 12.51 -18.54
CA PHE A 308 -1.13 11.23 -18.16
C PHE A 308 -1.42 10.30 -19.34
N MET A 309 -1.47 10.81 -20.58
CA MET A 309 -1.69 10.01 -21.79
C MET A 309 -0.39 9.57 -22.48
N ASP A 310 0.78 9.65 -21.84
CA ASP A 310 2.03 8.99 -22.26
C ASP A 310 2.23 7.66 -21.48
N TYR A 311 3.35 6.96 -21.66
CA TYR A 311 3.69 5.66 -21.08
C TYR A 311 4.84 5.73 -20.07
N THR A 312 5.07 6.88 -19.49
CA THR A 312 6.09 7.04 -18.44
C THR A 312 5.63 6.41 -17.13
N ASP A 313 6.56 6.15 -16.22
CA ASP A 313 6.28 5.69 -14.88
C ASP A 313 5.39 6.71 -14.14
N ASP A 314 4.60 6.23 -13.20
CA ASP A 314 3.63 7.05 -12.46
C ASP A 314 4.25 8.29 -11.81
N VAL A 315 5.48 8.16 -11.30
CA VAL A 315 6.20 9.26 -10.63
C VAL A 315 6.48 10.45 -11.54
N CYS A 316 6.47 10.25 -12.85
CA CYS A 316 6.73 11.30 -13.85
C CYS A 316 5.48 12.02 -14.34
N MET A 317 4.31 11.39 -14.18
CA MET A 317 3.05 11.91 -14.72
C MET A 317 2.44 12.94 -13.78
N ASN A 318 2.03 14.11 -14.31
CA ASN A 318 1.45 15.16 -13.46
C ASN A 318 0.48 16.13 -14.14
N LEU A 319 0.12 15.93 -15.42
CA LEU A 319 -0.79 16.87 -16.07
C LEU A 319 -1.66 16.27 -17.19
N LEU A 320 -2.82 16.88 -17.38
CA LEU A 320 -3.58 16.95 -18.63
C LEU A 320 -3.51 18.37 -19.18
N THR A 321 -3.74 18.56 -20.48
CA THR A 321 -3.80 19.90 -21.09
C THR A 321 -5.24 20.46 -21.11
N VAL A 322 -5.36 21.77 -21.27
CA VAL A 322 -6.66 22.45 -21.44
C VAL A 322 -7.42 21.85 -22.63
N GLY A 323 -6.74 21.59 -23.75
CA GLY A 323 -7.36 21.00 -24.94
C GLY A 323 -7.83 19.55 -24.70
N GLN A 324 -7.12 18.77 -23.89
CA GLN A 324 -7.57 17.45 -23.44
C GLN A 324 -8.83 17.55 -22.56
N ILE A 325 -8.85 18.50 -21.61
CA ILE A 325 -10.02 18.77 -20.76
C ILE A 325 -11.23 19.17 -21.63
N GLU A 326 -11.08 20.15 -22.53
CA GLU A 326 -12.15 20.57 -23.45
C GLU A 326 -12.72 19.39 -24.27
N ARG A 327 -11.84 18.46 -24.66
CA ARG A 327 -12.24 17.27 -25.41
C ARG A 327 -13.08 16.32 -24.54
N MET A 328 -12.67 16.06 -23.31
CA MET A 328 -13.41 15.21 -22.38
C MET A 328 -14.75 15.82 -21.96
N GLU A 329 -14.77 17.11 -21.65
CA GLU A 329 -16.01 17.84 -21.33
C GLU A 329 -17.02 17.78 -22.50
N PHE A 330 -16.51 17.93 -23.72
CA PHE A 330 -17.38 17.77 -24.88
C PHE A 330 -18.01 16.39 -24.96
N ILE A 331 -17.21 15.33 -24.80
CA ILE A 331 -17.65 13.92 -24.81
C ILE A 331 -18.69 13.66 -23.71
N LEU A 332 -18.47 14.23 -22.54
CA LEU A 332 -19.33 14.05 -21.36
C LEU A 332 -20.70 14.78 -21.51
N ASN A 333 -20.74 15.87 -22.29
CA ASN A 333 -21.93 16.70 -22.42
C ASN A 333 -22.70 16.54 -23.75
N ASP A 334 -22.20 15.81 -24.74
CA ASP A 334 -22.87 15.69 -26.03
C ASP A 334 -23.88 14.52 -26.04
N PRO A 335 -25.16 14.78 -26.38
CA PRO A 335 -26.18 13.73 -26.40
C PRO A 335 -25.93 12.64 -27.46
N ALA A 336 -25.01 12.85 -28.38
CA ALA A 336 -24.58 11.82 -29.32
C ALA A 336 -23.59 10.81 -28.68
N VAL A 337 -23.16 11.01 -27.43
CA VAL A 337 -22.42 10.05 -26.62
C VAL A 337 -23.25 9.71 -25.37
N PRO A 338 -24.39 9.05 -25.54
CA PRO A 338 -25.43 8.98 -24.52
C PRO A 338 -24.96 8.34 -23.21
N ARG A 339 -24.12 7.31 -23.26
CA ARG A 339 -23.61 6.62 -22.06
C ARG A 339 -22.58 7.43 -21.26
N ARG A 340 -21.98 8.47 -21.81
CA ARG A 340 -21.13 9.40 -21.02
C ARG A 340 -22.02 10.49 -20.42
N MET A 341 -22.91 11.04 -21.22
CA MET A 341 -23.80 12.11 -20.75
C MET A 341 -24.77 11.64 -19.65
N SER A 342 -25.30 10.41 -19.75
CA SER A 342 -26.27 9.89 -18.78
C SER A 342 -25.66 9.68 -17.36
N LEU A 343 -24.35 9.53 -17.25
CA LEU A 343 -23.69 9.46 -15.94
C LEU A 343 -23.91 10.72 -15.08
N LEU A 344 -24.09 11.88 -15.72
CA LEU A 344 -24.30 13.16 -15.03
C LEU A 344 -25.67 13.27 -14.32
N THR A 345 -26.61 12.40 -14.67
CA THR A 345 -27.95 12.37 -14.10
C THR A 345 -28.31 10.99 -13.58
N SER A 346 -27.29 10.25 -13.20
CA SER A 346 -27.45 8.86 -12.74
C SER A 346 -28.19 8.77 -11.41
N PRO A 347 -29.14 7.84 -11.28
CA PRO A 347 -29.72 7.52 -9.97
C PRO A 347 -28.70 6.94 -8.98
N GLY A 348 -27.55 6.42 -9.47
CA GLY A 348 -26.46 5.92 -8.64
C GLY A 348 -25.83 6.96 -7.71
N LEU A 349 -26.05 8.26 -7.98
CA LEU A 349 -25.62 9.38 -7.11
C LEU A 349 -26.60 9.67 -5.97
N GLU A 350 -27.85 9.21 -6.10
CA GLU A 350 -28.88 9.45 -5.11
C GLU A 350 -28.78 8.42 -3.98
N THR A 351 -28.82 8.90 -2.74
CA THR A 351 -28.93 8.02 -1.58
C THR A 351 -30.39 7.58 -1.46
N PRO A 352 -30.71 6.28 -1.53
CA PRO A 352 -32.06 5.79 -1.31
C PRO A 352 -32.64 6.26 0.02
N ALA A 353 -33.94 6.43 0.12
CA ALA A 353 -34.62 6.98 1.29
C ALA A 353 -34.48 6.11 2.56
N ILE A 354 -34.09 4.87 2.40
CA ILE A 354 -33.81 3.91 3.49
C ILE A 354 -32.44 3.31 3.18
N CYS A 355 -31.40 4.00 3.65
CA CYS A 355 -30.03 3.50 3.63
C CYS A 355 -29.51 3.44 5.05
N GLU A 356 -29.71 2.34 5.66
CA GLU A 356 -29.00 2.02 6.89
C GLU A 356 -28.13 0.79 6.62
N ARG A 357 -26.98 0.98 5.99
CA ARG A 357 -25.99 -0.10 5.92
C ARG A 357 -25.51 -0.38 7.33
N ILE A 358 -25.69 -1.60 7.76
CA ILE A 358 -25.20 -2.08 9.05
C ILE A 358 -23.99 -2.98 8.79
N ASP A 359 -22.81 -2.53 9.23
CA ASP A 359 -21.55 -3.26 9.06
C ASP A 359 -20.62 -2.90 10.23
N VAL A 360 -20.22 -3.90 11.00
CA VAL A 360 -19.36 -3.74 12.18
C VAL A 360 -18.22 -4.75 12.15
N ALA A 361 -17.01 -4.25 11.89
CA ALA A 361 -15.82 -5.10 11.89
C ALA A 361 -15.28 -5.35 13.31
N VAL A 362 -14.78 -6.56 13.54
CA VAL A 362 -13.96 -6.91 14.71
C VAL A 362 -12.49 -6.68 14.35
N ASN A 363 -11.89 -5.59 14.84
CA ASN A 363 -10.52 -5.24 14.47
C ASN A 363 -9.47 -6.10 15.19
N ARG A 364 -9.68 -6.38 16.49
CA ARG A 364 -8.75 -7.19 17.28
C ARG A 364 -9.37 -7.66 18.58
N ILE A 365 -8.74 -8.67 19.19
CA ILE A 365 -8.96 -9.06 20.58
C ILE A 365 -7.94 -8.30 21.44
N ASP A 366 -8.42 -7.50 22.39
CA ASP A 366 -7.57 -6.76 23.34
C ASP A 366 -7.27 -7.57 24.60
N SER A 367 -8.18 -8.46 24.98
CA SER A 367 -8.02 -9.43 26.06
C SER A 367 -8.81 -10.71 25.75
N PRO A 368 -8.26 -11.90 26.02
CA PRO A 368 -6.94 -12.19 26.63
C PRO A 368 -5.77 -11.73 25.77
N SER A 369 -4.65 -11.36 26.42
CA SER A 369 -3.41 -11.09 25.71
C SER A 369 -2.88 -12.36 25.04
N PRO A 370 -2.06 -12.25 23.98
CA PRO A 370 -1.57 -13.40 23.23
C PRO A 370 -0.81 -14.44 24.07
N ILE A 371 -0.04 -14.00 25.08
CA ILE A 371 0.67 -14.89 26.01
C ILE A 371 0.46 -14.42 27.45
N SER A 372 -0.11 -15.28 28.30
CA SER A 372 -0.38 -15.01 29.70
C SER A 372 -0.17 -16.25 30.58
N CYS A 373 0.03 -16.11 31.88
CA CYS A 373 0.02 -17.24 32.81
C CYS A 373 -1.38 -17.53 33.38
N SER A 374 -2.35 -16.68 33.11
CA SER A 374 -3.67 -16.76 33.74
C SER A 374 -4.60 -17.72 32.98
N THR A 375 -5.20 -18.62 33.72
CA THR A 375 -6.27 -19.50 33.19
C THR A 375 -7.63 -18.82 33.19
N THR A 376 -7.72 -17.56 33.54
CA THR A 376 -8.94 -16.75 33.42
C THR A 376 -8.59 -15.38 32.96
N ALA A 377 -9.35 -14.83 32.01
CA ALA A 377 -9.14 -13.48 31.50
C ALA A 377 -10.48 -12.77 31.24
N PRO A 378 -10.58 -11.45 31.38
CA PRO A 378 -11.69 -10.72 30.79
C PRO A 378 -11.65 -10.92 29.28
N LEU A 379 -12.79 -10.80 28.61
CA LEU A 379 -12.86 -10.77 27.17
C LEU A 379 -13.15 -9.35 26.72
N SER A 380 -12.28 -8.79 25.87
CA SER A 380 -12.48 -7.48 25.30
C SER A 380 -12.00 -7.44 23.86
N ILE A 381 -12.71 -6.67 23.02
CA ILE A 381 -12.43 -6.50 21.59
C ILE A 381 -12.49 -5.02 21.21
N THR A 382 -11.72 -4.63 20.24
CA THR A 382 -11.90 -3.36 19.55
C THR A 382 -12.70 -3.58 18.27
N ILE A 383 -13.82 -2.87 18.16
CA ILE A 383 -14.69 -2.88 16.98
C ILE A 383 -14.53 -1.59 16.17
N LEU A 384 -14.84 -1.66 14.89
CA LEU A 384 -14.92 -0.52 13.96
C LEU A 384 -16.36 -0.45 13.42
N ASN A 385 -17.02 0.69 13.60
CA ASN A 385 -18.30 0.94 12.95
C ASN A 385 -18.08 1.30 11.49
N ARG A 386 -18.42 0.41 10.59
CA ARG A 386 -18.40 0.61 9.13
C ARG A 386 -19.80 0.93 8.57
N SER A 387 -20.80 0.96 9.46
CA SER A 387 -22.17 1.34 9.10
C SER A 387 -22.27 2.81 8.72
N ASP A 388 -23.29 3.16 7.93
CA ASP A 388 -23.62 4.55 7.61
C ASP A 388 -24.32 5.29 8.78
N VAL A 389 -24.69 4.55 9.83
CA VAL A 389 -25.39 5.03 11.02
C VAL A 389 -24.55 4.88 12.28
N GLU A 390 -24.91 5.62 13.33
CA GLU A 390 -24.33 5.46 14.65
C GLU A 390 -24.68 4.09 15.24
N LEU A 391 -23.70 3.42 15.80
CA LEU A 391 -23.86 2.13 16.46
C LEU A 391 -24.25 2.32 17.92
N ASN A 392 -25.41 1.80 18.30
CA ASN A 392 -25.97 1.89 19.67
C ASN A 392 -25.90 0.56 20.42
N SER A 393 -25.87 -0.55 19.70
CA SER A 393 -25.78 -1.90 20.29
C SER A 393 -25.17 -2.89 19.30
N ILE A 394 -24.56 -3.94 19.84
CA ILE A 394 -24.12 -5.12 19.09
C ILE A 394 -24.66 -6.38 19.76
N THR A 395 -24.97 -7.39 18.97
CA THR A 395 -25.19 -8.77 19.41
C THR A 395 -24.00 -9.59 18.95
N LEU A 396 -23.33 -10.26 19.89
CA LEU A 396 -22.20 -11.10 19.56
C LEU A 396 -22.28 -12.49 20.18
N SER A 397 -21.57 -13.42 19.57
CA SER A 397 -21.26 -14.72 20.14
C SER A 397 -19.76 -14.84 20.35
N TYR A 398 -19.36 -15.66 21.35
CA TYR A 398 -17.94 -16.00 21.52
C TYR A 398 -17.77 -17.43 21.96
N GLN A 399 -16.65 -18.03 21.60
CA GLN A 399 -16.25 -19.37 22.00
C GLN A 399 -14.78 -19.39 22.39
N VAL A 400 -14.50 -20.11 23.46
CA VAL A 400 -13.13 -20.45 23.86
C VAL A 400 -13.06 -21.98 23.93
N ASN A 401 -12.18 -22.58 23.10
CA ASN A 401 -12.04 -24.04 23.04
C ASN A 401 -13.38 -24.77 22.86
N GLN A 402 -14.25 -24.28 21.98
CA GLN A 402 -15.58 -24.81 21.70
C GLN A 402 -16.59 -24.63 22.84
N SER A 403 -16.26 -23.91 23.91
CA SER A 403 -17.18 -23.52 24.97
C SER A 403 -17.39 -22.02 24.96
N GLY A 404 -18.63 -21.55 25.05
CA GLY A 404 -18.88 -20.12 24.97
C GLY A 404 -20.33 -19.72 25.18
N GLN A 405 -20.64 -18.51 24.81
CA GLN A 405 -21.97 -17.91 24.93
C GLN A 405 -22.36 -17.27 23.60
N ALA A 406 -23.57 -17.55 23.13
CA ALA A 406 -24.15 -16.95 21.94
C ALA A 406 -25.15 -15.84 22.35
N ASN A 407 -25.35 -14.89 21.42
CA ASN A 407 -26.38 -13.84 21.50
C ASN A 407 -26.27 -12.96 22.76
N VAL A 408 -25.07 -12.47 23.02
CA VAL A 408 -24.85 -11.47 24.08
C VAL A 408 -25.10 -10.10 23.49
N VAL A 409 -26.13 -9.42 23.92
CA VAL A 409 -26.43 -8.05 23.51
C VAL A 409 -25.67 -7.07 24.40
N LEU A 410 -24.87 -6.22 23.80
CA LEU A 410 -24.06 -5.21 24.49
C LEU A 410 -24.44 -3.80 24.02
N PRO A 411 -24.72 -2.87 24.93
CA PRO A 411 -24.93 -1.48 24.55
C PRO A 411 -23.60 -0.83 24.17
N VAL A 412 -23.63 0.00 23.14
CA VAL A 412 -22.49 0.85 22.70
C VAL A 412 -22.80 2.27 23.14
N THR A 413 -22.30 2.66 24.32
CA THR A 413 -22.63 3.97 24.93
C THR A 413 -21.36 4.78 25.22
N PRO A 414 -21.29 6.06 24.79
CA PRO A 414 -22.23 6.73 23.88
C PRO A 414 -22.28 6.05 22.51
N ALA A 415 -23.25 6.38 21.66
CA ALA A 415 -23.31 5.85 20.29
C ALA A 415 -21.95 6.00 19.57
N LEU A 416 -21.59 5.02 18.78
CA LEU A 416 -20.32 5.01 18.03
C LEU A 416 -20.56 5.52 16.61
N PRO A 417 -20.00 6.69 16.23
CA PRO A 417 -20.16 7.21 14.89
C PRO A 417 -19.58 6.30 13.80
N SER A 418 -20.08 6.45 12.58
CA SER A 418 -19.51 5.82 11.39
C SER A 418 -18.00 6.09 11.28
N GLY A 419 -17.21 5.09 10.90
CA GLY A 419 -15.75 5.16 10.80
C GLY A 419 -14.99 5.17 12.13
N ALA A 420 -15.68 5.20 13.28
CA ALA A 420 -15.03 5.24 14.58
C ALA A 420 -14.79 3.83 15.15
N THR A 421 -13.78 3.72 16.02
CA THR A 421 -13.44 2.48 16.73
C THR A 421 -13.80 2.57 18.22
N ARG A 422 -14.06 1.42 18.84
CA ARG A 422 -14.29 1.35 20.30
C ARG A 422 -13.87 0.03 20.90
N LEU A 423 -13.29 0.10 22.11
CA LEU A 423 -13.06 -1.04 22.96
C LEU A 423 -14.38 -1.46 23.63
N ILE A 424 -14.79 -2.70 23.44
CA ILE A 424 -15.94 -3.33 24.05
C ILE A 424 -15.48 -4.38 25.06
N ASN A 425 -15.93 -4.25 26.30
CA ASN A 425 -15.64 -5.18 27.37
C ASN A 425 -16.84 -6.09 27.64
N LEU A 426 -16.62 -7.40 27.66
CA LEU A 426 -17.63 -8.35 28.09
C LEU A 426 -17.64 -8.46 29.62
N ALA A 427 -18.81 -8.54 30.21
CA ALA A 427 -18.96 -8.55 31.67
C ALA A 427 -18.42 -9.84 32.34
N SER A 428 -18.30 -10.93 31.60
CA SER A 428 -17.87 -12.23 32.13
C SER A 428 -16.44 -12.55 31.70
N ALA A 429 -15.62 -13.00 32.65
CA ALA A 429 -14.34 -13.58 32.35
C ALA A 429 -14.50 -14.94 31.63
N VAL A 430 -13.59 -15.24 30.71
CA VAL A 430 -13.48 -16.51 30.03
C VAL A 430 -12.48 -17.44 30.74
N ASN A 431 -12.73 -18.73 30.67
CA ASN A 431 -11.82 -19.75 31.20
C ASN A 431 -10.91 -20.24 30.06
N LEU A 432 -9.62 -20.24 30.32
CA LEU A 432 -8.57 -20.74 29.46
C LEU A 432 -7.95 -22.00 30.08
N THR A 433 -7.34 -22.82 29.24
CA THR A 433 -6.54 -23.99 29.71
C THR A 433 -5.07 -23.72 29.48
N THR A 434 -4.21 -24.31 30.31
CA THR A 434 -2.74 -24.23 30.05
C THR A 434 -2.42 -24.80 28.67
N GLY A 435 -1.58 -24.09 27.93
CA GLY A 435 -1.27 -24.35 26.51
C GLY A 435 -2.09 -23.46 25.58
N LEU A 436 -2.21 -23.87 24.34
CA LEU A 436 -2.91 -23.11 23.29
C LEU A 436 -4.42 -23.15 23.50
N ASN A 437 -5.05 -21.99 23.34
CA ASN A 437 -6.50 -21.81 23.39
C ASN A 437 -6.94 -21.10 22.11
N ASN A 438 -8.04 -21.55 21.54
CA ASN A 438 -8.68 -20.88 20.43
C ASN A 438 -9.80 -19.96 20.97
N VAL A 439 -9.76 -18.68 20.57
CA VAL A 439 -10.76 -17.67 20.92
C VAL A 439 -11.43 -17.22 19.63
N PHE A 440 -12.70 -17.54 19.48
CA PHE A 440 -13.54 -17.11 18.36
C PHE A 440 -14.59 -16.11 18.85
N ILE A 441 -14.73 -15.00 18.16
CA ILE A 441 -15.72 -13.96 18.45
C ILE A 441 -16.35 -13.55 17.12
N GLU A 442 -17.69 -13.43 17.12
CA GLU A 442 -18.48 -13.03 15.96
C GLU A 442 -19.56 -12.05 16.38
N ILE A 443 -19.68 -10.93 15.68
CA ILE A 443 -20.80 -10.00 15.77
C ILE A 443 -21.87 -10.47 14.79
N THR A 444 -23.06 -10.80 15.28
CA THR A 444 -24.15 -11.32 14.45
C THR A 444 -25.19 -10.25 14.10
N GLU A 445 -25.29 -9.20 14.92
CA GLU A 445 -26.22 -8.10 14.70
C GLU A 445 -25.60 -6.80 15.22
N ALA A 446 -25.94 -5.69 14.58
CA ALA A 446 -25.67 -4.35 15.03
C ALA A 446 -26.97 -3.53 14.99
N ASN A 447 -27.26 -2.77 16.03
CA ASN A 447 -28.55 -2.06 16.21
C ASN A 447 -29.81 -2.96 16.12
N GLY A 448 -29.66 -4.28 16.27
CA GLY A 448 -30.74 -5.27 16.15
C GLY A 448 -31.00 -5.75 14.72
N GLU A 449 -30.18 -5.36 13.76
CA GLU A 449 -30.19 -5.81 12.37
C GLU A 449 -28.97 -6.69 12.09
N ALA A 450 -29.08 -7.60 11.12
CA ALA A 450 -27.98 -8.46 10.72
C ALA A 450 -26.84 -7.63 10.09
N ASP A 451 -25.62 -8.03 10.36
CA ASP A 451 -24.43 -7.44 9.72
C ASP A 451 -24.41 -7.77 8.22
N GLU A 452 -24.20 -6.76 7.37
CA GLU A 452 -24.22 -6.92 5.91
C GLU A 452 -22.93 -7.47 5.33
N ASP A 453 -21.81 -7.35 6.07
CA ASP A 453 -20.52 -7.95 5.70
C ASP A 453 -20.01 -8.93 6.76
N PRO A 454 -20.56 -10.13 6.81
CA PRO A 454 -20.14 -11.12 7.82
C PRO A 454 -18.68 -11.57 7.67
N SER A 455 -17.97 -11.17 6.60
CA SER A 455 -16.57 -11.55 6.42
C SER A 455 -15.61 -10.79 7.34
N ASN A 456 -16.00 -9.61 7.83
CA ASN A 456 -15.22 -8.77 8.74
C ASN A 456 -15.76 -8.78 10.18
N SER A 457 -16.95 -9.39 10.41
CA SER A 457 -17.66 -9.39 11.69
C SER A 457 -17.11 -10.38 12.71
N PHE A 458 -16.10 -11.16 12.37
CA PHE A 458 -15.52 -12.15 13.27
C PHE A 458 -14.00 -12.09 13.34
N ILE A 459 -13.48 -12.62 14.44
CA ILE A 459 -12.04 -12.89 14.61
C ILE A 459 -11.85 -14.26 15.25
N ASN A 460 -10.88 -15.01 14.73
CA ASN A 460 -10.46 -16.29 15.30
C ASN A 460 -8.98 -16.20 15.65
N ALA A 461 -8.65 -16.17 16.93
CA ALA A 461 -7.30 -16.01 17.39
C ALA A 461 -6.85 -17.12 18.34
N THR A 462 -5.57 -17.46 18.28
CA THR A 462 -4.91 -18.38 19.21
C THR A 462 -4.22 -17.57 20.29
N VAL A 463 -4.46 -17.93 21.57
CA VAL A 463 -3.77 -17.39 22.72
C VAL A 463 -3.09 -18.50 23.52
N LEU A 464 -1.96 -18.21 24.12
CA LEU A 464 -1.17 -19.17 24.88
C LEU A 464 -1.23 -18.89 26.37
N VAL A 465 -1.66 -19.86 27.16
CA VAL A 465 -1.48 -19.84 28.62
C VAL A 465 -0.22 -20.61 28.96
N ASP A 466 0.83 -19.86 29.33
CA ASP A 466 2.12 -20.39 29.71
C ASP A 466 2.46 -20.01 31.15
N GLN A 467 2.73 -20.99 31.97
CA GLN A 467 3.07 -20.85 33.39
C GLN A 467 4.54 -21.19 33.69
N SER A 468 5.39 -21.22 32.65
CA SER A 468 6.82 -21.46 32.86
C SER A 468 7.46 -20.31 33.63
N GLU A 469 8.36 -20.65 34.53
CA GLU A 469 9.13 -19.72 35.34
C GLU A 469 10.64 -19.97 35.11
N ASP A 470 11.44 -18.92 35.21
CA ASP A 470 12.88 -19.01 35.16
C ASP A 470 13.54 -18.01 36.13
N TYR A 471 14.82 -18.17 36.36
CA TYR A 471 15.57 -17.42 37.36
C TYR A 471 16.57 -16.47 36.72
N LEU A 472 16.79 -15.32 37.36
CA LEU A 472 17.84 -14.36 37.01
C LEU A 472 19.17 -14.71 37.69
N PRO A 473 20.33 -14.46 37.04
CA PRO A 473 20.49 -13.98 35.66
C PRO A 473 20.10 -15.06 34.61
N LEU A 474 19.48 -14.65 33.52
CA LEU A 474 18.97 -15.53 32.46
C LEU A 474 19.75 -15.27 31.17
N ARG A 475 20.08 -16.34 30.45
CA ARG A 475 20.70 -16.28 29.11
C ARG A 475 19.99 -17.20 28.16
N GLN A 476 19.52 -16.68 27.05
CA GLN A 476 18.90 -17.44 25.95
C GLN A 476 19.73 -17.28 24.66
N ARG A 477 20.30 -18.40 24.19
CA ARG A 477 21.13 -18.47 22.96
C ARG A 477 20.46 -19.21 21.82
N PHE A 478 19.20 -19.57 21.99
CA PHE A 478 18.40 -20.28 21.00
C PHE A 478 19.03 -21.53 20.41
N ASP A 479 19.82 -22.28 21.21
CA ASP A 479 20.18 -23.67 20.85
C ASP A 479 18.90 -24.50 20.65
N VAL A 480 17.86 -24.19 21.41
CA VAL A 480 16.49 -24.67 21.29
C VAL A 480 15.51 -23.52 21.52
N LEU A 481 14.40 -23.52 20.80
CA LEU A 481 13.31 -22.56 21.01
C LEU A 481 12.35 -23.08 22.09
N ASN A 482 12.69 -22.83 23.34
CA ASN A 482 11.92 -23.29 24.52
C ASN A 482 11.15 -22.16 25.22
N TRP A 483 11.25 -20.94 24.74
CA TRP A 483 10.41 -19.83 25.19
C TRP A 483 9.03 -19.88 24.53
N PRO A 484 7.98 -19.46 25.25
CA PRO A 484 6.63 -19.46 24.70
C PRO A 484 6.48 -18.55 23.50
N THR A 485 5.92 -19.11 22.42
CA THR A 485 5.63 -18.38 21.17
C THR A 485 4.16 -18.56 20.80
N VAL A 486 3.58 -17.54 20.16
CA VAL A 486 2.26 -17.63 19.56
C VAL A 486 2.13 -16.67 18.37
N SER A 487 1.48 -17.16 17.32
CA SER A 487 0.98 -16.40 16.18
C SER A 487 -0.54 -16.36 16.30
N PRO A 488 -1.13 -15.26 16.78
CA PRO A 488 -2.56 -15.22 17.10
C PRO A 488 -3.46 -15.50 15.91
N LEU A 489 -3.11 -15.05 14.71
CA LEU A 489 -3.91 -15.24 13.50
C LEU A 489 -3.41 -16.39 12.61
N GLY A 490 -2.26 -17.01 12.95
CA GLY A 490 -1.72 -18.18 12.26
C GLY A 490 -0.99 -17.86 10.94
N GLY A 491 -0.45 -16.65 10.81
CA GLY A 491 0.39 -16.26 9.68
C GLY A 491 1.81 -16.80 9.77
N VAL A 492 2.80 -15.92 10.03
CA VAL A 492 4.18 -16.34 10.29
C VAL A 492 4.37 -16.67 11.76
N GLU A 493 5.43 -17.42 12.09
CA GLU A 493 5.72 -17.85 13.46
C GLU A 493 7.17 -17.56 13.83
N TRP A 494 7.45 -17.45 15.14
CA TRP A 494 8.82 -17.53 15.63
C TRP A 494 9.32 -18.97 15.49
N GLU A 495 10.42 -19.13 14.79
CA GLU A 495 11.04 -20.43 14.55
C GLU A 495 12.53 -20.41 14.85
N LEU A 496 13.14 -21.60 14.95
CA LEU A 496 14.56 -21.77 15.13
C LEU A 496 15.24 -21.91 13.78
N THR A 497 16.03 -20.92 13.39
CA THR A 497 16.71 -20.91 12.08
C THR A 497 18.21 -20.99 12.26
N PRO A 498 18.91 -21.92 11.59
CA PRO A 498 20.37 -21.99 11.60
C PRO A 498 20.96 -20.83 10.81
N THR A 499 21.93 -20.15 11.42
CA THR A 499 22.76 -19.09 10.83
C THR A 499 24.24 -19.49 10.84
N ASN A 500 25.10 -18.66 10.28
CA ASN A 500 26.56 -18.87 10.38
C ASN A 500 27.10 -18.71 11.81
N PHE A 501 26.29 -18.27 12.77
CA PHE A 501 26.65 -17.99 14.16
C PHE A 501 26.00 -18.96 15.16
N GLY A 502 25.33 -19.99 14.68
CA GLY A 502 24.51 -20.90 15.46
C GLY A 502 23.05 -20.80 15.08
N ASN A 503 22.17 -21.32 15.94
CA ASN A 503 20.75 -21.13 15.73
C ASN A 503 20.31 -19.78 16.33
N SER A 504 19.34 -19.13 15.67
CA SER A 504 18.71 -17.89 16.16
C SER A 504 17.19 -18.06 16.14
N ALA A 505 16.47 -17.37 17.02
CA ALA A 505 15.04 -17.22 16.85
C ALA A 505 14.78 -16.26 15.68
N SER A 506 13.89 -16.62 14.78
CA SER A 506 13.58 -15.79 13.62
C SER A 506 12.10 -15.79 13.27
N VAL A 507 11.66 -14.75 12.58
CA VAL A 507 10.38 -14.71 11.88
C VAL A 507 10.69 -14.61 10.39
N GLN A 508 10.22 -15.59 9.62
CA GLN A 508 10.40 -15.61 8.17
C GLN A 508 9.21 -14.90 7.51
N ALA A 509 9.34 -13.61 7.27
CA ALA A 509 8.23 -12.75 6.83
C ALA A 509 8.39 -12.24 5.39
N PHE A 510 9.50 -12.59 4.71
CA PHE A 510 9.74 -12.12 3.34
C PHE A 510 8.63 -12.54 2.38
N ASN A 511 7.83 -11.58 1.91
CA ASN A 511 6.69 -11.76 1.01
C ASN A 511 5.66 -12.81 1.50
N GLN A 512 5.46 -12.94 2.82
CA GLN A 512 4.50 -13.90 3.34
C GLN A 512 3.93 -13.52 4.71
N GLY A 513 2.84 -14.18 5.07
CA GLY A 513 2.11 -14.02 6.34
C GLY A 513 0.93 -13.06 6.22
N ILE A 514 0.34 -12.73 7.36
CA ILE A 514 -0.83 -11.84 7.46
C ILE A 514 -0.33 -10.44 7.81
N VAL A 515 -0.63 -9.46 6.96
CA VAL A 515 -0.25 -8.06 7.20
C VAL A 515 -0.94 -7.53 8.46
N GLY A 516 -0.16 -6.90 9.32
CA GLY A 516 -0.62 -6.36 10.61
C GLY A 516 -0.69 -7.38 11.74
N GLU A 517 -0.42 -8.68 11.49
CA GLU A 517 -0.32 -9.67 12.55
C GLU A 517 0.88 -9.40 13.46
N GLU A 518 0.66 -9.50 14.77
CA GLU A 518 1.71 -9.46 15.78
C GLU A 518 2.07 -10.89 16.22
N VAL A 519 3.32 -11.28 15.98
CA VAL A 519 3.85 -12.59 16.33
C VAL A 519 4.70 -12.47 17.59
N TRP A 520 4.38 -13.25 18.59
CA TRP A 520 4.89 -13.09 19.96
C TRP A 520 5.87 -14.19 20.36
N LEU A 521 7.01 -13.77 20.92
CA LEU A 521 7.96 -14.60 21.65
C LEU A 521 8.11 -14.00 23.05
N ALA A 522 7.82 -14.75 24.09
CA ALA A 522 7.90 -14.21 25.45
C ALA A 522 8.93 -14.96 26.31
N THR A 523 9.44 -14.29 27.33
CA THR A 523 10.22 -14.98 28.37
C THR A 523 9.31 -15.88 29.21
N PRO A 524 9.83 -16.88 29.91
CA PRO A 524 9.20 -17.39 31.11
C PRO A 524 8.91 -16.24 32.10
N VAL A 525 8.11 -16.51 33.11
CA VAL A 525 7.88 -15.54 34.20
C VAL A 525 9.18 -15.39 35.01
N LEU A 526 9.57 -14.12 35.26
CA LEU A 526 10.79 -13.78 35.96
C LEU A 526 10.48 -13.04 37.29
N ASP A 527 11.26 -13.33 38.33
CA ASP A 527 11.14 -12.72 39.63
C ASP A 527 12.23 -11.65 39.85
N PHE A 528 11.84 -10.38 39.95
CA PHE A 528 12.69 -9.23 40.25
C PHE A 528 12.58 -8.75 41.70
N LYS A 529 11.93 -9.47 42.60
CA LYS A 529 11.66 -9.09 43.97
C LYS A 529 12.91 -8.65 44.72
N ASN A 530 14.01 -9.39 44.54
CA ASN A 530 15.27 -9.13 45.24
C ASN A 530 16.34 -8.50 44.32
N VAL A 531 15.92 -8.02 43.15
CA VAL A 531 16.80 -7.38 42.17
C VAL A 531 16.81 -5.88 42.40
N SER A 532 17.98 -5.28 42.62
CA SER A 532 18.12 -3.83 42.83
C SER A 532 18.28 -3.08 41.52
N LYS A 533 18.98 -3.70 40.56
CA LYS A 533 19.17 -3.22 39.20
C LYS A 533 19.31 -4.39 38.25
N ALA A 534 18.84 -4.21 37.04
CA ALA A 534 19.00 -5.18 35.97
C ALA A 534 19.06 -4.52 34.59
N SER A 535 19.65 -5.22 33.67
CA SER A 535 19.74 -4.83 32.25
C SER A 535 19.52 -6.05 31.36
N MET A 536 18.99 -5.80 30.18
CA MET A 536 18.85 -6.83 29.14
C MET A 536 19.71 -6.46 27.94
N PHE A 537 20.43 -7.43 27.41
CA PHE A 537 21.14 -7.33 26.13
C PHE A 537 20.58 -8.34 25.15
N PHE A 538 20.59 -8.01 23.88
CA PHE A 538 20.18 -8.90 22.80
C PHE A 538 20.86 -8.54 21.49
N ASP A 539 20.98 -9.50 20.60
CA ASP A 539 21.46 -9.33 19.24
C ASP A 539 20.26 -9.42 18.29
N ILE A 540 20.16 -8.48 17.34
CA ILE A 540 19.07 -8.44 16.38
C ILE A 540 19.62 -8.19 14.97
N SER A 541 19.00 -8.84 13.96
CA SER A 541 19.35 -8.66 12.56
C SER A 541 18.11 -8.55 11.70
N TYR A 542 18.08 -7.55 10.84
CA TYR A 542 17.00 -7.29 9.90
C TYR A 542 17.54 -6.62 8.64
N GLY A 543 17.09 -7.08 7.46
CA GLY A 543 17.38 -6.45 6.18
C GLY A 543 16.11 -5.80 5.62
N TRP A 544 16.15 -4.50 5.33
CA TRP A 544 14.97 -3.79 4.85
C TRP A 544 14.93 -3.68 3.33
N ASN A 545 13.76 -3.89 2.72
CA ASN A 545 13.53 -3.77 1.28
C ASN A 545 13.17 -2.35 0.81
N GLN A 546 13.11 -1.38 1.74
CA GLN A 546 12.75 0.03 1.53
C GLN A 546 11.28 0.31 1.18
N THR A 547 10.44 -0.71 1.10
CA THR A 547 9.03 -0.57 0.76
C THR A 547 8.11 -0.94 1.92
N GLU A 548 8.38 -2.05 2.59
CA GLU A 548 7.54 -2.59 3.64
C GLU A 548 8.08 -2.20 5.03
N TYR A 549 7.20 -1.85 5.94
CA TYR A 549 7.55 -1.36 7.28
C TYR A 549 7.15 -2.37 8.36
N ASP A 550 7.79 -3.54 8.35
CA ASP A 550 7.74 -4.43 9.51
C ASP A 550 8.13 -3.68 10.78
N ARG A 551 7.60 -4.10 11.91
CA ARG A 551 7.88 -3.47 13.19
C ARG A 551 8.32 -4.49 14.22
N PHE A 552 9.25 -4.10 15.04
CA PHE A 552 9.68 -4.88 16.19
C PHE A 552 9.52 -4.06 17.47
N LYS A 553 8.88 -4.64 18.48
CA LYS A 553 8.74 -4.03 19.79
C LYS A 553 9.08 -5.01 20.89
N ILE A 554 9.60 -4.48 22.00
CA ILE A 554 9.78 -5.22 23.24
C ILE A 554 8.80 -4.61 24.23
N VAL A 555 7.92 -5.44 24.76
CA VAL A 555 6.91 -5.03 25.73
C VAL A 555 7.07 -5.81 27.03
N ALA A 556 6.62 -5.24 28.13
CA ALA A 556 6.74 -5.86 29.44
C ALA A 556 5.41 -5.84 30.21
N SER A 557 5.24 -6.88 31.01
CA SER A 557 4.13 -7.12 31.90
C SER A 557 4.63 -7.20 33.34
N LYS A 558 3.88 -6.60 34.29
CA LYS A 558 4.06 -6.76 35.74
C LYS A 558 2.97 -7.64 36.36
N ASP A 559 2.14 -8.27 35.54
CA ASP A 559 1.00 -9.07 35.98
C ASP A 559 0.96 -10.45 35.29
N CYS A 560 2.16 -10.99 35.01
CA CYS A 560 2.35 -12.31 34.41
C CYS A 560 1.82 -12.43 32.97
N GLY A 561 1.82 -11.34 32.20
CA GLY A 561 1.34 -11.34 30.83
C GLY A 561 -0.16 -11.13 30.67
N LYS A 562 -0.91 -10.81 31.72
CA LYS A 562 -2.33 -10.47 31.57
C LYS A 562 -2.49 -9.18 30.77
N THR A 563 -1.57 -8.22 31.00
CA THR A 563 -1.45 -6.98 30.22
C THR A 563 0.02 -6.67 29.93
N TYR A 564 0.29 -5.94 28.84
CA TYR A 564 1.63 -5.49 28.47
C TYR A 564 1.67 -3.97 28.24
N PRO A 565 1.51 -3.16 29.28
CA PRO A 565 1.40 -1.71 29.16
C PRO A 565 2.74 -1.01 28.97
N ILE A 566 3.86 -1.67 29.24
CA ILE A 566 5.20 -1.07 29.21
C ILE A 566 5.84 -1.41 27.86
N ILE A 567 6.27 -0.38 27.14
CA ILE A 567 6.99 -0.51 25.88
C ILE A 567 8.43 -0.10 26.12
N LEU A 568 9.36 -1.04 26.04
CA LEU A 568 10.80 -0.80 26.16
C LEU A 568 11.41 -0.36 24.84
N LEU A 569 11.01 -0.99 23.74
CA LEU A 569 11.46 -0.73 22.39
C LEU A 569 10.29 -0.76 21.43
N ASN A 570 10.27 0.11 20.42
CA ASN A 570 9.30 0.08 19.34
C ASN A 570 9.91 0.71 18.10
N GLU A 571 10.43 -0.12 17.20
CA GLU A 571 11.16 0.30 16.01
C GLU A 571 10.52 -0.29 14.74
N ASP A 572 10.51 0.49 13.68
CA ASP A 572 10.11 0.02 12.35
C ASP A 572 11.32 -0.48 11.54
N ALA A 573 11.04 -1.05 10.38
CA ALA A 573 12.03 -1.60 9.47
C ALA A 573 13.20 -0.67 9.17
N SER A 574 12.96 0.63 9.05
CA SER A 574 14.00 1.63 8.76
C SER A 574 14.97 1.85 9.92
N GLN A 575 14.52 1.63 11.14
CA GLN A 575 15.30 1.73 12.36
C GLN A 575 16.03 0.42 12.70
N LEU A 576 15.41 -0.72 12.35
CA LEU A 576 15.96 -2.07 12.56
C LEU A 576 17.03 -2.44 11.55
N GLN A 577 17.02 -1.83 10.40
CA GLN A 577 17.84 -2.21 9.25
C GLN A 577 19.33 -2.24 9.55
N ARG A 578 19.98 -3.36 9.18
CA ARG A 578 21.45 -3.47 9.07
C ARG A 578 21.93 -3.27 7.63
N GLU A 579 21.15 -3.75 6.67
CA GLU A 579 21.44 -3.62 5.24
C GLU A 579 20.15 -3.52 4.43
N VAL A 580 20.23 -2.91 3.25
CA VAL A 580 19.14 -2.94 2.26
C VAL A 580 19.12 -4.31 1.59
N SER A 581 18.01 -5.02 1.64
CA SER A 581 17.86 -6.33 1.03
C SER A 581 16.52 -6.46 0.34
N PHE A 582 16.54 -6.64 -0.97
CA PHE A 582 15.37 -6.94 -1.80
C PHE A 582 15.13 -8.44 -1.99
N THR A 583 15.85 -9.27 -1.27
CA THR A 583 15.70 -10.72 -1.24
C THR A 583 15.51 -11.18 0.19
N SER A 584 15.07 -12.42 0.38
CA SER A 584 14.98 -13.04 1.71
C SER A 584 16.26 -12.82 2.50
N TRP A 585 16.19 -12.03 3.57
CA TRP A 585 17.33 -11.69 4.42
C TRP A 585 17.77 -12.88 5.26
N GLN A 586 19.09 -13.08 5.34
CA GLN A 586 19.70 -13.97 6.30
C GLN A 586 21.09 -13.42 6.67
N PRO A 587 21.40 -13.21 7.96
CA PRO A 587 22.70 -12.70 8.38
C PRO A 587 23.83 -13.67 8.03
N ALA A 588 24.84 -13.17 7.33
CA ALA A 588 25.98 -13.94 6.84
C ALA A 588 27.29 -13.63 7.58
N ASN A 589 27.42 -12.45 8.17
CA ASN A 589 28.60 -11.98 8.90
C ASN A 589 28.22 -11.16 10.14
N THR A 590 29.18 -10.83 11.00
CA THR A 590 28.93 -10.08 12.24
C THR A 590 28.41 -8.65 11.99
N GLY A 591 28.74 -8.04 10.86
CA GLY A 591 28.25 -6.71 10.47
C GLY A 591 26.77 -6.67 10.17
N ASP A 592 26.14 -7.83 9.92
CA ASP A 592 24.71 -7.95 9.63
C ASP A 592 23.86 -7.89 10.90
N TRP A 593 24.47 -7.82 12.06
CA TRP A 593 23.84 -7.79 13.37
C TRP A 593 24.01 -6.44 14.07
N TRP A 594 22.97 -5.99 14.77
CA TRP A 594 23.07 -5.07 15.89
C TRP A 594 23.46 -5.89 17.11
N LEU A 595 24.73 -5.93 17.43
CA LEU A 595 25.23 -6.73 18.54
C LEU A 595 25.02 -6.02 19.87
N ARG A 596 24.56 -6.79 20.86
CA ARG A 596 24.44 -6.36 22.27
C ARG A 596 23.63 -5.07 22.44
N ARG A 597 22.50 -4.96 21.75
CA ARG A 597 21.52 -3.91 22.05
C ARG A 597 21.09 -4.03 23.51
N PHE A 598 20.81 -2.90 24.13
CA PHE A 598 20.66 -2.78 25.57
C PHE A 598 19.33 -2.17 25.95
N GLU A 599 18.67 -2.76 26.98
CA GLU A 599 17.50 -2.20 27.64
C GLU A 599 17.70 -2.14 29.16
N ASN A 600 17.39 -0.97 29.76
CA ASN A 600 17.46 -0.79 31.22
C ASN A 600 16.18 -1.33 31.86
N LEU A 601 16.33 -2.24 32.82
CA LEU A 601 15.23 -2.93 33.50
C LEU A 601 15.04 -2.49 34.98
N ASN A 602 15.64 -1.40 35.40
CA ASN A 602 15.58 -0.95 36.81
C ASN A 602 14.15 -0.62 37.27
N GLU A 603 13.23 -0.31 36.36
CA GLU A 603 11.83 -0.06 36.70
C GLU A 603 11.08 -1.30 37.20
N PHE A 604 11.64 -2.51 36.99
CA PHE A 604 11.07 -3.78 37.44
C PHE A 604 11.62 -4.23 38.78
N SER A 605 12.56 -3.46 39.39
CA SER A 605 13.16 -3.75 40.68
C SER A 605 12.09 -3.89 41.79
N GLY A 606 12.13 -5.00 42.49
CA GLY A 606 11.19 -5.30 43.56
C GLY A 606 9.84 -5.92 43.12
N GLU A 607 9.63 -6.08 41.83
CA GLU A 607 8.42 -6.67 41.29
C GLU A 607 8.51 -8.20 41.14
N GLU A 608 7.39 -8.88 41.28
CA GLU A 608 7.24 -10.31 41.02
C GLU A 608 6.46 -10.52 39.72
N GLN A 609 6.54 -11.66 39.10
CA GLN A 609 5.74 -12.05 37.94
C GLN A 609 5.95 -11.19 36.67
N ILE A 610 7.18 -10.77 36.45
CA ILE A 610 7.57 -10.00 35.27
C ILE A 610 7.63 -10.94 34.04
N ARG A 611 7.11 -10.46 32.93
CA ARG A 611 7.26 -11.13 31.64
C ARG A 611 7.60 -10.10 30.57
N PHE A 612 8.61 -10.38 29.75
CA PHE A 612 8.94 -9.60 28.57
C PHE A 612 8.43 -10.35 27.34
N ALA A 613 7.99 -9.61 26.32
CA ALA A 613 7.66 -10.18 25.03
C ALA A 613 8.32 -9.40 23.90
N PHE A 614 8.87 -10.15 22.96
CA PHE A 614 9.49 -9.70 21.73
C PHE A 614 8.45 -9.92 20.63
N VAL A 615 7.93 -8.82 20.08
CA VAL A 615 6.76 -8.84 19.21
C VAL A 615 7.17 -8.30 17.85
N PHE A 616 6.99 -9.12 16.84
CA PHE A 616 7.18 -8.71 15.45
C PHE A 616 5.79 -8.46 14.82
N THR A 617 5.61 -7.29 14.21
CA THR A 617 4.42 -6.95 13.41
C THR A 617 4.78 -7.10 11.95
N ASN A 618 4.10 -8.02 11.29
CA ASN A 618 4.35 -8.38 9.92
C ASN A 618 3.72 -7.37 8.94
N ALA A 619 4.53 -6.81 8.05
CA ALA A 619 4.07 -6.06 6.88
C ALA A 619 4.54 -6.74 5.56
N THR A 620 4.90 -8.03 5.61
CA THR A 620 5.46 -8.84 4.51
C THR A 620 6.80 -8.34 3.97
N GLY A 621 7.54 -7.59 4.78
CA GLY A 621 8.80 -6.98 4.36
C GLY A 621 9.96 -7.97 4.30
N ASN A 622 10.54 -8.33 5.44
CA ASN A 622 11.68 -9.26 5.43
C ASN A 622 11.81 -10.06 6.75
N ASN A 623 12.78 -10.95 6.76
CA ASN A 623 13.02 -11.82 7.90
C ASN A 623 13.75 -11.10 9.02
N LEU A 624 13.30 -11.33 10.25
CA LEU A 624 13.94 -10.83 11.46
C LEU A 624 14.61 -11.98 12.20
N TYR A 625 15.80 -11.72 12.74
CA TYR A 625 16.56 -12.66 13.56
C TYR A 625 16.87 -12.05 14.91
N LEU A 626 16.72 -12.82 15.97
CA LEU A 626 16.96 -12.43 17.36
C LEU A 626 17.82 -13.51 18.03
N ASP A 627 18.86 -13.07 18.76
CA ASP A 627 19.78 -14.01 19.41
C ASP A 627 20.37 -13.41 20.70
N ASN A 628 21.07 -14.23 21.47
CA ASN A 628 21.87 -13.86 22.62
C ASN A 628 21.15 -12.92 23.61
N ILE A 629 19.91 -13.24 23.97
CA ILE A 629 19.19 -12.45 24.98
C ILE A 629 19.77 -12.80 26.36
N GLU A 630 20.32 -11.78 27.04
CA GLU A 630 20.96 -11.93 28.33
C GLU A 630 20.43 -10.90 29.33
N PHE A 631 20.02 -11.38 30.49
CA PHE A 631 19.59 -10.55 31.63
C PHE A 631 20.72 -10.50 32.66
N PHE A 632 21.25 -9.32 32.93
CA PHE A 632 22.33 -9.06 33.89
C PHE A 632 21.79 -8.40 35.14
N LEU A 633 22.40 -8.73 36.29
CA LEU A 633 22.13 -8.11 37.58
C LEU A 633 23.32 -7.23 38.03
N ASP A 634 23.08 -6.30 38.95
CA ASP A 634 24.09 -5.33 39.43
C ASP A 634 25.37 -5.95 40.04
N ASP A 635 25.26 -7.19 40.57
CA ASP A 635 26.37 -7.91 41.16
C ASP A 635 27.23 -8.66 40.11
N ASP A 636 26.84 -8.62 38.86
CA ASP A 636 27.63 -9.17 37.73
C ASP A 636 28.72 -8.15 37.31
N PRO A 637 29.98 -8.59 37.11
CA PRO A 637 31.05 -7.69 36.75
C PRO A 637 30.77 -7.02 35.41
N THR A 638 30.79 -5.69 35.42
CA THR A 638 30.72 -4.75 34.29
C THR A 638 29.95 -5.22 33.06
N PRO A 639 28.83 -4.55 32.72
CA PRO A 639 28.18 -4.81 31.44
C PRO A 639 29.22 -4.78 30.31
N PRO A 640 29.16 -5.69 29.36
CA PRO A 640 30.09 -5.66 28.23
C PRO A 640 30.01 -4.31 27.54
N GLU A 641 31.15 -3.79 27.11
CA GLU A 641 31.22 -2.53 26.39
C GLU A 641 30.34 -2.64 25.12
N VAL A 642 29.39 -1.73 24.97
CA VAL A 642 28.57 -1.65 23.73
C VAL A 642 29.51 -1.26 22.62
N GLU A 643 29.73 -2.13 21.65
CA GLU A 643 30.73 -1.92 20.59
C GLU A 643 30.39 -0.69 19.72
N GLU A 644 29.12 -0.39 19.53
CA GLU A 644 28.64 0.76 18.75
C GLU A 644 27.53 1.52 19.51
N PRO A 645 27.86 2.65 20.16
CA PRO A 645 26.88 3.42 20.95
C PRO A 645 25.87 4.17 20.08
N TYR A 646 26.01 4.13 18.77
CA TYR A 646 25.10 4.73 17.81
C TYR A 646 25.22 4.05 16.45
N ALA A 647 24.18 4.19 15.62
CA ALA A 647 24.21 3.85 14.21
C ALA A 647 23.67 5.01 13.35
N ILE A 648 24.19 5.12 12.13
CA ILE A 648 23.74 6.10 11.14
C ILE A 648 23.13 5.33 9.99
N TYR A 649 21.85 5.61 9.71
CA TYR A 649 21.13 5.08 8.58
C TYR A 649 20.81 6.19 7.57
N TRP A 650 21.17 5.97 6.31
CA TRP A 650 20.88 6.87 5.19
C TRP A 650 19.65 6.40 4.43
N LYS A 651 18.55 7.15 4.53
CA LYS A 651 17.34 6.91 3.77
C LYS A 651 17.51 7.25 2.28
N ASN A 652 18.27 8.31 2.02
CA ASN A 652 18.72 8.75 0.70
C ASN A 652 19.97 9.62 0.86
N ASN A 653 20.47 10.24 -0.23
CA ASN A 653 21.67 11.07 -0.15
C ASN A 653 21.52 12.34 0.70
N LEU A 654 20.31 12.77 1.08
CA LEU A 654 20.02 14.01 1.79
C LEU A 654 19.41 13.80 3.17
N GLU A 655 18.95 12.61 3.48
CA GLU A 655 18.25 12.28 4.73
C GLU A 655 18.90 11.07 5.38
N ALA A 656 19.13 11.17 6.65
CA ALA A 656 19.61 10.06 7.48
C ALA A 656 18.92 10.05 8.84
N THR A 657 19.04 8.96 9.58
CA THR A 657 18.72 8.87 11.00
C THR A 657 19.96 8.46 11.79
N VAL A 658 20.10 9.01 12.99
CA VAL A 658 21.11 8.57 13.96
C VAL A 658 20.36 7.95 15.13
N THR A 659 20.52 6.65 15.32
CA THR A 659 19.95 5.91 16.44
C THR A 659 21.03 5.69 17.50
N PHE A 660 20.74 6.10 18.74
CA PHE A 660 21.61 5.85 19.87
C PHE A 660 21.20 4.58 20.60
N ASN A 661 22.19 3.81 21.02
CA ASN A 661 22.04 2.60 21.81
C ASN A 661 23.06 2.66 22.98
N LEU A 662 22.66 3.29 24.07
CA LEU A 662 23.58 3.65 25.16
C LEU A 662 23.38 2.74 26.38
N ALA A 663 24.49 2.34 27.01
CA ALA A 663 24.45 1.53 28.22
C ALA A 663 23.85 2.29 29.45
N GLU A 664 23.90 3.60 29.42
CA GLU A 664 23.32 4.48 30.46
C GLU A 664 22.88 5.80 29.83
N ARG A 665 21.99 6.52 30.50
CA ARG A 665 21.48 7.80 30.02
C ARG A 665 22.60 8.84 29.96
N GLN A 666 22.83 9.41 28.79
CA GLN A 666 23.89 10.37 28.53
C GLN A 666 23.41 11.59 27.76
N THR A 667 24.25 12.62 27.75
CA THR A 667 24.08 13.72 26.79
C THR A 667 24.71 13.33 25.46
N ILE A 668 23.97 13.57 24.41
CA ILE A 668 24.46 13.32 23.03
C ILE A 668 24.54 14.62 22.25
N GLY A 669 25.38 14.61 21.20
CA GLY A 669 25.46 15.68 20.21
C GLY A 669 25.62 15.11 18.81
N ILE A 670 24.92 15.70 17.85
CA ILE A 670 25.01 15.38 16.43
C ILE A 670 25.38 16.65 15.69
N TYR A 671 26.53 16.64 15.03
CA TYR A 671 27.05 17.78 14.29
C TYR A 671 27.39 17.34 12.86
N VAL A 672 26.89 18.07 11.87
CA VAL A 672 27.31 17.87 10.47
C VAL A 672 27.95 19.13 9.95
N VAL A 673 29.18 19.00 9.48
CA VAL A 673 29.97 20.13 8.95
C VAL A 673 30.52 19.81 7.58
N ASP A 674 30.71 20.83 6.74
CA ASP A 674 31.49 20.68 5.50
C ASP A 674 33.00 20.72 5.75
N VAL A 675 33.79 20.51 4.71
CA VAL A 675 35.27 20.56 4.80
C VAL A 675 35.84 21.93 5.19
N MET A 676 35.03 22.99 5.14
CA MET A 676 35.39 24.35 5.57
C MET A 676 34.95 24.64 7.02
N GLY A 677 34.32 23.67 7.68
CA GLY A 677 33.83 23.80 9.05
C GLY A 677 32.49 24.53 9.19
N ARG A 678 31.73 24.76 8.10
CA ARG A 678 30.38 25.30 8.21
C ARG A 678 29.43 24.24 8.74
N GLU A 679 28.66 24.60 9.76
CA GLU A 679 27.68 23.70 10.36
C GLU A 679 26.37 23.67 9.56
N PHE A 680 25.86 22.47 9.33
CA PHE A 680 24.57 22.20 8.73
C PHE A 680 23.58 21.63 9.77
N ILE A 681 24.08 20.81 10.68
CA ILE A 681 23.34 20.24 11.80
C ILE A 681 24.13 20.49 13.06
N ASN A 682 23.43 20.91 14.10
CA ASN A 682 23.98 21.05 15.46
C ASN A 682 22.83 20.76 16.45
N THR A 683 22.70 19.50 16.82
CA THR A 683 21.66 19.01 17.73
C THR A 683 22.32 18.44 18.96
N THR A 684 21.88 18.87 20.15
CA THR A 684 22.27 18.28 21.42
C THR A 684 21.03 17.88 22.20
N ALA A 685 21.07 16.74 22.85
CA ALA A 685 20.01 16.26 23.72
C ALA A 685 20.58 15.62 24.98
N THR A 686 19.86 15.73 26.08
CA THR A 686 20.27 15.19 27.39
C THR A 686 19.33 14.04 27.77
N ASP A 687 19.83 13.18 28.64
CA ASP A 687 19.02 12.07 29.18
C ASP A 687 18.60 11.06 28.11
N ILE A 688 19.49 10.82 27.15
CA ILE A 688 19.27 9.90 26.04
C ILE A 688 19.77 8.50 26.40
N LEU A 689 18.97 7.49 26.15
CA LEU A 689 19.30 6.06 26.27
C LEU A 689 19.20 5.38 24.91
N ASN A 690 17.97 5.17 24.43
CA ASN A 690 17.66 4.58 23.13
C ASN A 690 16.72 5.51 22.37
N GLN A 691 17.26 6.35 21.51
CA GLN A 691 16.47 7.31 20.73
C GLN A 691 17.04 7.52 19.33
N THR A 692 16.16 7.82 18.39
CA THR A 692 16.48 8.10 16.99
C THR A 692 16.27 9.59 16.69
N PHE A 693 17.22 10.17 15.96
CA PHE A 693 17.21 11.57 15.55
C PHE A 693 17.27 11.68 14.01
N PRO A 694 16.32 12.36 13.38
CA PRO A 694 16.35 12.60 11.95
C PRO A 694 17.44 13.63 11.59
N ILE A 695 18.10 13.43 10.49
CA ILE A 695 19.11 14.29 9.89
C ILE A 695 18.65 14.70 8.48
N GLU A 696 18.39 15.97 8.29
CA GLU A 696 17.95 16.52 7.01
C GLU A 696 19.00 17.47 6.44
N LEU A 697 19.56 17.13 5.28
CA LEU A 697 20.61 17.89 4.59
C LEU A 697 20.10 18.58 3.32
N GLY A 698 18.81 18.85 3.21
CA GLY A 698 18.17 19.39 2.01
C GLY A 698 18.78 20.68 1.45
N ASN A 699 19.46 21.49 2.29
CA ASN A 699 20.14 22.73 1.90
C ASN A 699 21.65 22.57 1.66
N ALA A 700 22.20 21.37 1.82
CA ALA A 700 23.62 21.11 1.63
C ALA A 700 23.94 20.97 0.14
N ALA A 701 25.08 21.47 -0.33
CA ALA A 701 25.57 21.31 -1.71
C ALA A 701 26.31 19.98 -1.89
N ASP A 702 26.46 19.51 -3.12
CA ASP A 702 27.30 18.35 -3.41
C ASP A 702 28.71 18.55 -2.86
N GLY A 703 29.23 17.56 -2.16
CA GLY A 703 30.53 17.67 -1.54
C GLY A 703 30.80 16.68 -0.41
N ILE A 704 31.94 16.87 0.23
CA ILE A 704 32.36 16.04 1.38
C ILE A 704 31.90 16.70 2.66
N TYR A 705 31.28 15.91 3.53
CA TYR A 705 30.81 16.29 4.85
C TYR A 705 31.40 15.38 5.93
N ILE A 706 31.46 15.90 7.14
CA ILE A 706 31.88 15.16 8.33
C ILE A 706 30.70 15.20 9.31
N MET A 707 30.18 14.03 9.63
CA MET A 707 29.24 13.87 10.74
C MET A 707 30.04 13.54 12.00
N ARG A 708 29.85 14.32 13.02
CA ARG A 708 30.47 14.13 14.35
C ARG A 708 29.37 13.80 15.35
N ILE A 709 29.49 12.67 15.99
CA ILE A 709 28.60 12.21 17.05
C ILE A 709 29.32 12.35 18.38
N GLN A 710 28.66 12.95 19.36
CA GLN A 710 29.10 12.99 20.72
C GLN A 710 28.23 12.11 21.61
N VAL A 711 28.84 11.30 22.45
CA VAL A 711 28.16 10.48 23.45
C VAL A 711 28.91 10.72 24.78
N GLY A 712 28.32 11.45 25.70
CA GLY A 712 28.99 11.94 26.89
C GLY A 712 30.23 12.76 26.55
N ASP A 713 31.40 12.32 27.05
CA ASP A 713 32.70 12.93 26.76
C ASP A 713 33.42 12.36 25.53
N ARG A 714 32.86 11.32 24.87
CA ARG A 714 33.47 10.69 23.70
C ARG A 714 32.94 11.32 22.40
N PHE A 715 33.82 11.38 21.41
CA PHE A 715 33.50 11.89 20.08
C PHE A 715 33.86 10.84 18.99
N TYR A 716 32.93 10.67 18.08
CA TYR A 716 33.07 9.82 16.91
C TYR A 716 32.92 10.69 15.68
N ALA A 717 33.57 10.37 14.58
CA ALA A 717 33.47 11.12 13.34
C ALA A 717 33.45 10.19 12.13
N SER A 718 32.51 10.38 11.25
CA SER A 718 32.42 9.71 9.97
C SER A 718 32.39 10.72 8.83
N LYS A 719 33.04 10.36 7.71
CA LYS A 719 33.10 11.18 6.50
C LYS A 719 32.16 10.56 5.45
N PHE A 720 31.33 11.40 4.83
CA PHE A 720 30.46 10.96 3.75
C PHE A 720 30.49 11.94 2.57
N TYR A 721 30.09 11.47 1.41
CA TYR A 721 29.97 12.29 0.20
C TYR A 721 28.49 12.48 -0.11
N LEU A 722 28.07 13.72 -0.30
CA LEU A 722 26.72 14.08 -0.66
C LEU A 722 26.69 14.41 -2.15
N SER A 723 25.77 13.76 -2.89
CA SER A 723 25.47 14.07 -4.30
C SER A 723 23.95 14.10 -4.45
N ARG A 724 23.47 15.13 -5.12
CA ARG A 724 22.04 15.27 -5.45
C ARG A 724 21.67 14.48 -6.68
#